data_f2027e1aef8bacab680097dae8690857
#
_entry.id   f2027e1aef8bacab680097dae8690857
#
_cell.length_a   1.000
_cell.length_b   1.000
_cell.length_c   1.000
_cell.angle_alpha   90.00
_cell.angle_beta   90.00
_cell.angle_gamma   90.00
#
_symmetry.space_group_name_H-M   'P 1'
#
loop_
_entity.id
_entity.type
_entity.pdbx_description
1 polymer ?
#
loop_
_entity_poly.entity_id
_entity_poly.type
_entity_poly.pdbx_seq_one_letter_code
_entity_poly.pdbx_strand_id
1 'polypeptide(L)'
;MEMNEESILAWNIIEKTNANLFLTGKAGTGKTTFLKRLKELSPKRMIVLAPTGIAAINAGGMTIHSFFQLPFSPYVPGTTFGSGEQKRYQFSKLKRNIIRSIDLLVIDEISMVRSDLLDAVDSVLRQYRKRHDLPFGGVQLLMIGDLQQLAPVVTPQEEHLLGQHYDTPFFFSSNALKQVGYLTIELKKVYRQQDEQFISLLNQIRENKASEATLQALNQRYIPNFVPPKEGNYIRLTTHNAPAQYINEQQLAALPAQSFSFTADIEGDFPETSYPADFKLTLKPGAQVMFIKNDPQHRFYNGMIGEVIGVRTDEDGSKITVRSKDSGEEFDLEKMEWTNAKYTLNEKTKEIEETVEGKFMQYPLRLAWAITIHKSQGLTFEHAIIDASHSFTHGQTYVALSRCKTLEGMVLSQPLSRGAIISSQTVDAFTSQLAAPSQEQISSLELQYIIYCISELFDFYSIRASYEHLMRCLVEFFNGKYPRVVSEYQKLQVVLKSLIAVSDKFRVQYTGMLARNPDVRQAELQDRIHKGAMYFLDKIGIQSDLIRKSNLDTDNKVARKQFEDRFSVFSEDVKLKERLLKYECSAEFTVTDYLKKKAQFLLLDADASSDSGSGRKSRRQKKPNEPKVPKVASKEVSYDFYMQGMTVDQIAAKRGYTKGTIIGHLTPYVKEGKIGLRALISSAHEKKIRDFMKAHPELEHFGEIKEALGAGIDYYEIKLVHDLMEGE
;
A
#
# COMPACT_ATOMS: atom_id res chain seq x y z
N MET A 1 16.17 -23.88 -2.98
CA MET A 1 17.35 -23.15 -2.50
C MET A 1 17.38 -23.31 -0.99
N GLU A 2 18.42 -23.92 -0.46
CA GLU A 2 18.57 -24.03 1.01
C GLU A 2 18.76 -22.63 1.60
N MET A 3 18.13 -22.38 2.74
CA MET A 3 18.31 -21.13 3.47
C MET A 3 19.70 -21.14 4.13
N ASN A 4 20.45 -20.07 3.93
CA ASN A 4 21.71 -19.87 4.66
C ASN A 4 21.46 -19.48 6.12
N GLU A 5 22.49 -19.50 6.96
CA GLU A 5 22.36 -19.22 8.40
C GLU A 5 21.72 -17.87 8.69
N GLU A 6 22.08 -16.82 7.96
CA GLU A 6 21.50 -15.48 8.16
C GLU A 6 20.01 -15.46 7.80
N SER A 7 19.59 -16.16 6.75
CA SER A 7 18.18 -16.27 6.37
C SER A 7 17.36 -17.05 7.39
N ILE A 8 17.93 -18.13 7.97
CA ILE A 8 17.29 -18.89 9.05
C ILE A 8 17.14 -18.01 10.29
N LEU A 9 18.17 -17.24 10.62
CA LEU A 9 18.14 -16.33 11.76
C LEU A 9 17.09 -15.24 11.58
N ALA A 10 17.03 -14.61 10.39
CA ALA A 10 15.99 -13.63 10.05
C ALA A 10 14.59 -14.22 10.15
N TRP A 11 14.41 -15.44 9.64
CA TRP A 11 13.15 -16.18 9.75
C TRP A 11 12.73 -16.39 11.20
N ASN A 12 13.64 -16.87 12.04
CA ASN A 12 13.34 -17.11 13.45
C ASN A 12 12.95 -15.82 14.20
N ILE A 13 13.64 -14.70 13.93
CA ILE A 13 13.29 -13.40 14.53
C ILE A 13 11.88 -13.00 14.09
N ILE A 14 11.57 -13.12 12.81
CA ILE A 14 10.25 -12.75 12.30
C ILE A 14 9.15 -13.61 12.92
N GLU A 15 9.31 -14.93 12.95
CA GLU A 15 8.25 -15.83 13.39
C GLU A 15 8.10 -15.90 14.90
N LYS A 16 9.21 -15.88 15.65
CA LYS A 16 9.21 -16.14 17.08
C LYS A 16 9.27 -14.90 17.96
N THR A 17 9.43 -13.71 17.35
CA THR A 17 9.50 -12.45 18.09
C THR A 17 8.58 -11.38 17.51
N ASN A 18 8.44 -10.26 18.22
CA ASN A 18 7.83 -9.03 17.70
C ASN A 18 8.88 -7.94 17.43
N ALA A 19 10.15 -8.29 17.41
CA ALA A 19 11.22 -7.33 17.15
C ALA A 19 11.18 -6.90 15.68
N ASN A 20 11.33 -5.61 15.44
CA ASN A 20 11.49 -5.10 14.08
C ASN A 20 12.84 -5.56 13.53
N LEU A 21 12.88 -5.84 12.25
CA LEU A 21 14.06 -6.35 11.57
C LEU A 21 14.41 -5.52 10.34
N PHE A 22 15.66 -5.08 10.26
CA PHE A 22 16.27 -4.58 9.04
C PHE A 22 17.08 -5.70 8.40
N LEU A 23 16.56 -6.26 7.31
CA LEU A 23 17.22 -7.28 6.50
C LEU A 23 17.96 -6.59 5.35
N THR A 24 19.27 -6.48 5.47
CA THR A 24 20.13 -5.86 4.48
C THR A 24 21.02 -6.87 3.76
N GLY A 25 21.78 -6.41 2.80
CA GLY A 25 22.75 -7.21 2.05
C GLY A 25 22.98 -6.64 0.66
N LYS A 26 24.10 -7.01 0.07
CA LYS A 26 24.55 -6.57 -1.24
C LYS A 26 23.54 -6.91 -2.35
N ALA A 27 23.69 -6.29 -3.51
CA ALA A 27 22.91 -6.69 -4.69
C ALA A 27 23.10 -8.19 -4.97
N GLY A 28 21.99 -8.92 -5.23
CA GLY A 28 22.07 -10.34 -5.56
C GLY A 28 22.22 -11.31 -4.38
N THR A 29 22.05 -10.88 -3.13
CA THR A 29 22.14 -11.76 -1.94
C THR A 29 20.85 -12.53 -1.61
N GLY A 30 19.81 -12.43 -2.44
CA GLY A 30 18.60 -13.25 -2.27
C GLY A 30 17.50 -12.61 -1.42
N LYS A 31 17.54 -11.31 -1.11
CA LYS A 31 16.51 -10.59 -0.35
C LYS A 31 15.09 -10.82 -0.88
N THR A 32 14.90 -10.67 -2.18
CA THR A 32 13.59 -10.88 -2.85
C THR A 32 13.13 -12.34 -2.78
N THR A 33 14.07 -13.30 -2.87
CA THR A 33 13.77 -14.73 -2.73
C THR A 33 13.34 -15.07 -1.32
N PHE A 34 13.99 -14.47 -0.32
CA PHE A 34 13.58 -14.57 1.09
C PHE A 34 12.16 -14.04 1.30
N LEU A 35 11.85 -12.85 0.76
CA LEU A 35 10.51 -12.27 0.86
C LEU A 35 9.43 -13.15 0.21
N LYS A 36 9.68 -13.70 -0.97
CA LYS A 36 8.74 -14.61 -1.64
C LYS A 36 8.44 -15.83 -0.78
N ARG A 37 9.48 -16.45 -0.23
CA ARG A 37 9.34 -17.62 0.64
C ARG A 37 8.60 -17.27 1.95
N LEU A 38 8.86 -16.08 2.49
CA LEU A 38 8.16 -15.60 3.67
C LEU A 38 6.66 -15.42 3.41
N LYS A 39 6.29 -14.85 2.26
CA LYS A 39 4.87 -14.72 1.83
C LYS A 39 4.16 -16.08 1.73
N GLU A 40 4.85 -17.10 1.26
CA GLU A 40 4.27 -18.44 1.05
C GLU A 40 4.11 -19.25 2.33
N LEU A 41 5.01 -19.11 3.28
CA LEU A 41 5.14 -20.04 4.41
C LEU A 41 4.84 -19.43 5.78
N SER A 42 4.91 -18.11 5.94
CA SER A 42 4.67 -17.48 7.23
C SER A 42 3.19 -17.51 7.60
N PRO A 43 2.83 -17.92 8.81
CA PRO A 43 1.47 -17.84 9.33
C PRO A 43 1.05 -16.41 9.73
N LYS A 44 1.99 -15.46 9.81
CA LYS A 44 1.70 -14.05 10.16
C LYS A 44 0.92 -13.35 9.06
N ARG A 45 -0.05 -12.55 9.43
CA ARG A 45 -0.77 -11.69 8.50
C ARG A 45 0.10 -10.57 8.05
N MET A 46 0.47 -10.64 6.80
CA MET A 46 1.51 -9.84 6.21
C MET A 46 0.92 -8.87 5.18
N ILE A 47 1.39 -7.65 5.22
CA ILE A 47 1.21 -6.68 4.14
C ILE A 47 2.59 -6.32 3.60
N VAL A 48 2.76 -6.42 2.29
CA VAL A 48 4.02 -6.07 1.62
C VAL A 48 3.86 -4.74 0.90
N LEU A 49 4.74 -3.81 1.20
CA LEU A 49 4.75 -2.47 0.62
C LEU A 49 6.11 -2.13 0.04
N ALA A 50 6.13 -1.17 -0.89
CA ALA A 50 7.35 -0.62 -1.44
C ALA A 50 7.20 0.88 -1.76
N PRO A 51 8.28 1.65 -1.90
CA PRO A 51 8.21 3.09 -2.18
C PRO A 51 7.75 3.40 -3.60
N THR A 52 8.01 2.54 -4.58
CA THR A 52 7.68 2.76 -5.99
C THR A 52 6.77 1.69 -6.56
N GLY A 53 6.01 2.00 -7.62
CA GLY A 53 5.11 1.04 -8.27
C GLY A 53 5.86 -0.20 -8.81
N ILE A 54 7.01 -0.01 -9.42
CA ILE A 54 7.83 -1.13 -9.96
C ILE A 54 8.32 -2.03 -8.82
N ALA A 55 8.85 -1.45 -7.74
CA ALA A 55 9.28 -2.22 -6.59
C ALA A 55 8.10 -2.98 -5.94
N ALA A 56 6.93 -2.34 -5.83
CA ALA A 56 5.72 -2.96 -5.30
C ALA A 56 5.27 -4.17 -6.14
N ILE A 57 5.26 -4.05 -7.46
CA ILE A 57 4.95 -5.17 -8.37
C ILE A 57 5.95 -6.31 -8.21
N ASN A 58 7.26 -6.00 -8.15
CA ASN A 58 8.31 -7.01 -7.99
C ASN A 58 8.23 -7.74 -6.63
N ALA A 59 7.84 -7.03 -5.58
CA ALA A 59 7.63 -7.58 -4.25
C ALA A 59 6.29 -8.33 -4.12
N GLY A 60 5.40 -8.20 -5.10
CA GLY A 60 4.02 -8.70 -5.04
C GLY A 60 3.22 -8.00 -3.94
N GLY A 61 3.25 -6.68 -3.91
CA GLY A 61 2.60 -5.86 -2.91
C GLY A 61 2.04 -4.55 -3.49
N MET A 62 1.88 -3.55 -2.64
CA MET A 62 1.37 -2.23 -2.99
C MET A 62 2.39 -1.13 -2.67
N THR A 63 2.17 0.08 -3.22
CA THR A 63 2.96 1.23 -2.77
C THR A 63 2.51 1.72 -1.39
N ILE A 64 3.46 2.25 -0.60
CA ILE A 64 3.18 2.82 0.73
C ILE A 64 2.09 3.89 0.63
N HIS A 65 2.20 4.80 -0.32
CA HIS A 65 1.23 5.89 -0.53
C HIS A 65 -0.17 5.37 -0.86
N SER A 66 -0.28 4.37 -1.73
CA SER A 66 -1.58 3.77 -2.09
C SER A 66 -2.20 3.02 -0.90
N PHE A 67 -1.41 2.20 -0.20
CA PHE A 67 -1.95 1.43 0.92
C PHE A 67 -2.42 2.31 2.06
N PHE A 68 -1.64 3.29 2.49
CA PHE A 68 -2.00 4.20 3.59
C PHE A 68 -2.75 5.46 3.14
N GLN A 69 -2.98 5.63 1.82
CA GLN A 69 -3.60 6.82 1.22
C GLN A 69 -2.90 8.12 1.64
N LEU A 70 -1.56 8.09 1.68
CA LEU A 70 -0.74 9.23 2.08
C LEU A 70 -0.57 10.21 0.91
N PRO A 71 -0.53 11.51 1.18
CA PRO A 71 -0.17 12.51 0.18
C PRO A 71 1.32 12.37 -0.20
N PHE A 72 1.69 12.89 -1.35
CA PHE A 72 3.11 12.93 -1.77
C PHE A 72 3.89 14.06 -1.09
N SER A 73 3.20 15.01 -0.46
CA SER A 73 3.85 16.08 0.32
C SER A 73 4.53 15.52 1.57
N PRO A 74 5.62 16.17 2.03
CA PRO A 74 6.31 15.76 3.25
C PRO A 74 5.40 15.75 4.47
N TYR A 75 5.60 14.76 5.35
CA TYR A 75 4.93 14.69 6.64
C TYR A 75 5.71 15.48 7.69
N VAL A 76 5.03 16.38 8.38
CA VAL A 76 5.60 17.13 9.49
C VAL A 76 5.03 16.59 10.81
N PRO A 77 5.88 16.15 11.77
CA PRO A 77 5.43 15.64 13.07
C PRO A 77 4.56 16.66 13.81
N GLY A 78 3.48 16.19 14.44
CA GLY A 78 2.54 17.05 15.18
C GLY A 78 1.47 17.71 14.31
N THR A 79 1.55 17.63 13.00
CA THR A 79 0.43 17.98 12.13
C THR A 79 -0.55 16.81 12.11
N THR A 80 -1.77 17.05 12.58
CA THR A 80 -2.87 16.15 12.26
C THR A 80 -3.10 16.23 10.75
N PHE A 81 -3.14 15.10 10.07
CA PHE A 81 -3.54 15.08 8.67
C PHE A 81 -4.86 15.84 8.50
N GLY A 82 -4.73 17.11 8.09
CA GLY A 82 -5.76 18.03 7.63
C GLY A 82 -6.89 18.41 8.58
N SER A 83 -6.77 19.53 9.25
CA SER A 83 -7.91 20.22 9.85
C SER A 83 -8.94 20.74 8.82
N GLY A 84 -8.61 20.76 7.53
CA GLY A 84 -9.51 21.09 6.41
C GLY A 84 -9.86 19.93 5.48
N GLU A 85 -9.06 18.86 5.45
CA GLU A 85 -9.22 17.70 4.55
C GLU A 85 -9.71 16.43 5.26
N GLN A 86 -10.14 16.50 6.52
CA GLN A 86 -10.56 15.37 7.35
C GLN A 86 -11.59 14.41 6.71
N LYS A 87 -12.29 14.83 5.66
CA LYS A 87 -13.22 13.95 4.93
C LYS A 87 -12.54 13.06 3.90
N ARG A 88 -11.32 13.34 3.46
CA ARG A 88 -10.63 12.56 2.41
C ARG A 88 -9.96 11.30 2.93
N TYR A 89 -9.61 11.21 4.20
CA TYR A 89 -8.83 10.10 4.79
C TYR A 89 -9.62 9.19 5.73
N GLN A 90 -10.93 9.06 5.54
CA GLN A 90 -11.70 8.07 6.29
C GLN A 90 -11.62 6.72 5.58
N PHE A 91 -10.76 5.84 6.09
CA PHE A 91 -10.72 4.47 5.61
C PHE A 91 -12.07 3.78 5.73
N SER A 92 -12.41 2.98 4.74
CA SER A 92 -13.55 2.09 4.79
C SER A 92 -13.45 1.16 6.02
N LYS A 93 -14.57 0.64 6.49
CA LYS A 93 -14.60 -0.31 7.61
C LYS A 93 -13.69 -1.51 7.35
N LEU A 94 -13.73 -2.04 6.11
CA LEU A 94 -12.87 -3.12 5.64
C LEU A 94 -11.39 -2.78 5.81
N LYS A 95 -10.95 -1.62 5.32
CA LYS A 95 -9.56 -1.17 5.41
C LYS A 95 -9.08 -1.01 6.86
N ARG A 96 -9.93 -0.45 7.72
CA ARG A 96 -9.63 -0.35 9.17
C ARG A 96 -9.43 -1.72 9.81
N ASN A 97 -10.24 -2.70 9.44
CA ASN A 97 -10.12 -4.06 9.95
C ASN A 97 -8.83 -4.74 9.48
N ILE A 98 -8.45 -4.57 8.20
CA ILE A 98 -7.16 -5.02 7.70
C ILE A 98 -6.03 -4.42 8.54
N ILE A 99 -5.99 -3.10 8.71
CA ILE A 99 -4.95 -2.41 9.50
C ILE A 99 -4.88 -2.93 10.95
N ARG A 100 -6.03 -3.23 11.57
CA ARG A 100 -6.09 -3.79 12.93
C ARG A 100 -5.57 -5.22 13.02
N SER A 101 -5.68 -5.97 11.94
CA SER A 101 -5.34 -7.40 11.92
C SER A 101 -3.92 -7.69 11.43
N ILE A 102 -3.14 -6.71 10.96
CA ILE A 102 -1.77 -6.89 10.50
C ILE A 102 -0.87 -7.32 11.67
N ASP A 103 -0.12 -8.40 11.49
CA ASP A 103 0.92 -8.86 12.42
C ASP A 103 2.30 -8.39 11.95
N LEU A 104 2.55 -8.40 10.64
CA LEU A 104 3.82 -8.06 10.02
C LEU A 104 3.62 -7.08 8.86
N LEU A 105 4.28 -5.94 8.92
CA LEU A 105 4.38 -4.99 7.82
C LEU A 105 5.75 -5.10 7.18
N VAL A 106 5.80 -5.53 5.94
CA VAL A 106 7.03 -5.62 5.16
C VAL A 106 7.17 -4.38 4.29
N ILE A 107 8.32 -3.74 4.34
CA ILE A 107 8.67 -2.62 3.45
C ILE A 107 9.92 -3.02 2.67
N ASP A 108 9.72 -3.35 1.39
CA ASP A 108 10.82 -3.65 0.47
C ASP A 108 11.41 -2.36 -0.09
N GLU A 109 12.68 -2.39 -0.49
CA GLU A 109 13.47 -1.23 -0.95
C GLU A 109 13.42 -0.06 0.06
N ILE A 110 13.59 -0.38 1.35
CA ILE A 110 13.52 0.60 2.45
C ILE A 110 14.55 1.74 2.32
N SER A 111 15.66 1.51 1.59
CA SER A 111 16.67 2.55 1.33
C SER A 111 16.12 3.78 0.64
N MET A 112 15.05 3.64 -0.13
CA MET A 112 14.37 4.73 -0.84
C MET A 112 13.23 5.37 -0.02
N VAL A 113 12.95 4.89 1.18
CA VAL A 113 11.88 5.40 2.04
C VAL A 113 12.41 6.53 2.92
N ARG A 114 11.72 7.69 2.85
CA ARG A 114 12.06 8.85 3.70
C ARG A 114 11.64 8.62 5.14
N SER A 115 12.37 9.25 6.06
CA SER A 115 12.08 9.24 7.51
C SER A 115 10.67 9.73 7.84
N ASP A 116 10.24 10.82 7.21
CA ASP A 116 8.92 11.41 7.39
C ASP A 116 7.80 10.49 6.88
N LEU A 117 8.02 9.80 5.75
CA LEU A 117 7.06 8.84 5.23
C LEU A 117 6.85 7.66 6.19
N LEU A 118 7.92 7.21 6.85
CA LEU A 118 7.83 6.14 7.83
C LEU A 118 7.09 6.60 9.11
N ASP A 119 7.29 7.85 9.54
CA ASP A 119 6.53 8.43 10.64
C ASP A 119 5.06 8.70 10.28
N ALA A 120 4.76 9.01 9.01
CA ALA A 120 3.39 9.08 8.53
C ALA A 120 2.68 7.69 8.61
N VAL A 121 3.39 6.62 8.25
CA VAL A 121 2.90 5.24 8.42
C VAL A 121 2.64 4.93 9.89
N ASP A 122 3.56 5.31 10.79
CA ASP A 122 3.39 5.18 12.25
C ASP A 122 2.11 5.87 12.73
N SER A 123 1.91 7.12 12.34
CA SER A 123 0.73 7.92 12.74
C SER A 123 -0.58 7.23 12.35
N VAL A 124 -0.66 6.72 11.12
CA VAL A 124 -1.84 5.98 10.64
C VAL A 124 -2.04 4.67 11.42
N LEU A 125 -0.98 3.90 11.65
CA LEU A 125 -1.07 2.64 12.38
C LEU A 125 -1.50 2.86 13.82
N ARG A 126 -0.91 3.81 14.56
CA ARG A 126 -1.32 4.16 15.94
C ARG A 126 -2.79 4.54 16.00
N GLN A 127 -3.25 5.40 15.08
CA GLN A 127 -4.64 5.88 15.03
C GLN A 127 -5.63 4.74 14.81
N TYR A 128 -5.44 3.94 13.76
CA TYR A 128 -6.44 2.94 13.36
C TYR A 128 -6.38 1.64 14.16
N ARG A 129 -5.23 1.33 14.78
CA ARG A 129 -5.10 0.22 15.74
C ARG A 129 -5.50 0.63 17.16
N LYS A 130 -5.74 1.91 17.39
CA LYS A 130 -6.07 2.49 18.72
C LYS A 130 -4.96 2.24 19.76
N ARG A 131 -3.72 2.17 19.33
CA ARG A 131 -2.54 1.96 20.17
C ARG A 131 -1.61 3.16 20.03
N HIS A 132 -2.05 4.30 20.58
CA HIS A 132 -1.32 5.57 20.53
C HIS A 132 0.00 5.53 21.31
N ASP A 133 0.08 4.66 22.27
CA ASP A 133 1.23 4.41 23.16
C ASP A 133 2.38 3.64 22.49
N LEU A 134 2.08 2.84 21.46
CA LEU A 134 3.05 1.98 20.80
C LEU A 134 3.42 2.47 19.40
N PRO A 135 4.73 2.61 19.10
CA PRO A 135 5.18 2.84 17.74
C PRO A 135 4.61 1.82 16.77
N PHE A 136 4.23 2.29 15.58
CA PHE A 136 3.56 1.51 14.54
C PHE A 136 2.30 0.76 14.99
N GLY A 137 1.66 1.26 16.07
CA GLY A 137 0.51 0.58 16.67
C GLY A 137 0.80 -0.84 17.14
N GLY A 138 2.07 -1.17 17.42
CA GLY A 138 2.54 -2.49 17.84
C GLY A 138 2.64 -3.53 16.72
N VAL A 139 2.66 -3.11 15.45
CA VAL A 139 2.95 -4.00 14.30
C VAL A 139 4.44 -4.25 14.21
N GLN A 140 4.84 -5.50 13.98
CA GLN A 140 6.22 -5.82 13.66
C GLN A 140 6.58 -5.31 12.26
N LEU A 141 7.75 -4.68 12.11
CA LEU A 141 8.27 -4.24 10.82
C LEU A 141 9.36 -5.18 10.32
N LEU A 142 9.28 -5.57 9.05
CA LEU A 142 10.39 -6.13 8.29
C LEU A 142 10.78 -5.12 7.20
N MET A 143 11.92 -4.51 7.36
CA MET A 143 12.50 -3.54 6.43
C MET A 143 13.57 -4.24 5.60
N ILE A 144 13.39 -4.29 4.28
CA ILE A 144 14.30 -4.97 3.36
C ILE A 144 14.94 -3.94 2.44
N GLY A 145 16.28 -3.95 2.32
CA GLY A 145 16.97 -3.05 1.41
C GLY A 145 18.48 -3.05 1.54
N ASP A 146 19.12 -2.20 0.76
CA ASP A 146 20.57 -1.97 0.79
C ASP A 146 20.81 -0.46 0.77
N LEU A 147 21.25 0.10 1.89
CA LEU A 147 21.49 1.54 2.05
C LEU A 147 22.58 2.10 1.13
N GLN A 148 23.44 1.25 0.59
CA GLN A 148 24.46 1.63 -0.38
C GLN A 148 23.90 1.65 -1.83
N GLN A 149 22.61 1.31 -2.02
CA GLN A 149 21.91 1.49 -3.27
C GLN A 149 21.24 2.88 -3.33
N LEU A 150 20.09 2.99 -3.99
CA LEU A 150 19.45 4.28 -4.20
C LEU A 150 18.93 4.89 -2.88
N ALA A 151 19.26 6.16 -2.68
CA ALA A 151 18.77 6.98 -1.57
C ALA A 151 17.34 7.47 -1.81
N PRO A 152 16.64 7.95 -0.75
CA PRO A 152 15.37 8.65 -0.91
C PRO A 152 15.56 9.91 -1.78
N VAL A 153 14.57 10.18 -2.64
CA VAL A 153 14.57 11.42 -3.42
C VAL A 153 13.98 12.55 -2.57
N VAL A 154 14.75 13.62 -2.40
CA VAL A 154 14.35 14.81 -1.64
C VAL A 154 14.71 16.04 -2.47
N THR A 155 13.76 16.94 -2.65
CA THR A 155 14.04 18.22 -3.29
C THR A 155 14.70 19.19 -2.30
N PRO A 156 15.46 20.21 -2.75
CA PRO A 156 16.10 21.17 -1.83
C PRO A 156 15.11 21.87 -0.89
N GLN A 157 13.87 22.08 -1.33
CA GLN A 157 12.81 22.68 -0.51
C GLN A 157 12.34 21.73 0.57
N GLU A 158 12.16 20.44 0.23
CA GLU A 158 11.80 19.40 1.19
C GLU A 158 12.91 19.13 2.19
N GLU A 159 14.18 19.15 1.75
CA GLU A 159 15.34 18.95 2.61
C GLU A 159 15.41 20.01 3.72
N HIS A 160 15.18 21.28 3.36
CA HIS A 160 15.12 22.35 4.36
C HIS A 160 13.99 22.15 5.38
N LEU A 161 12.80 21.73 4.93
CA LEU A 161 11.66 21.45 5.80
C LEU A 161 11.92 20.25 6.72
N LEU A 162 12.37 19.15 6.13
CA LEU A 162 12.59 17.89 6.84
C LEU A 162 13.76 17.98 7.82
N GLY A 163 14.81 18.74 7.50
CA GLY A 163 15.97 18.96 8.36
C GLY A 163 15.66 19.65 9.69
N GLN A 164 14.46 20.26 9.83
CA GLN A 164 13.99 20.80 11.11
C GLN A 164 13.46 19.72 12.06
N HIS A 165 13.14 18.52 11.54
CA HIS A 165 12.44 17.45 12.27
C HIS A 165 13.21 16.14 12.29
N TYR A 166 14.12 15.91 11.34
CA TYR A 166 14.86 14.67 11.16
C TYR A 166 16.33 14.94 10.91
N ASP A 167 17.20 14.13 11.52
CA ASP A 167 18.66 14.26 11.35
C ASP A 167 19.10 13.98 9.91
N THR A 168 18.38 13.08 9.23
CA THR A 168 18.64 12.69 7.84
C THR A 168 17.35 12.30 7.13
N PRO A 169 17.30 12.31 5.78
CA PRO A 169 16.14 11.83 5.05
C PRO A 169 15.95 10.31 5.07
N PHE A 170 16.95 9.55 5.51
CA PHE A 170 16.88 8.09 5.50
C PHE A 170 15.94 7.54 6.57
N PHE A 171 15.33 6.37 6.30
CA PHE A 171 14.35 5.72 7.15
C PHE A 171 14.78 5.55 8.62
N PHE A 172 16.07 5.32 8.87
CA PHE A 172 16.60 5.13 10.23
C PHE A 172 16.58 6.41 11.09
N SER A 173 16.31 7.57 10.48
CA SER A 173 16.06 8.83 11.21
C SER A 173 14.59 9.03 11.59
N SER A 174 13.67 8.12 11.24
CA SER A 174 12.29 8.13 11.71
C SER A 174 12.22 8.18 13.24
N ASN A 175 11.44 9.12 13.76
CA ASN A 175 11.26 9.29 15.20
C ASN A 175 10.56 8.07 15.84
N ALA A 176 9.59 7.49 15.13
CA ALA A 176 8.90 6.28 15.58
C ALA A 176 9.83 5.07 15.63
N LEU A 177 10.69 4.91 14.61
CA LEU A 177 11.63 3.80 14.55
C LEU A 177 12.72 3.91 15.64
N LYS A 178 13.20 5.13 15.93
CA LYS A 178 14.13 5.38 17.04
C LYS A 178 13.55 5.01 18.42
N GLN A 179 12.21 5.18 18.59
CA GLN A 179 11.55 4.83 19.86
C GLN A 179 11.50 3.32 20.10
N VAL A 180 11.29 2.51 19.08
CA VAL A 180 11.06 1.06 19.21
C VAL A 180 12.32 0.26 18.96
N GLY A 181 13.27 0.78 18.18
CA GLY A 181 14.45 0.06 17.76
C GLY A 181 14.18 -1.07 16.76
N TYR A 182 15.24 -1.72 16.31
CA TYR A 182 15.19 -2.86 15.40
C TYR A 182 16.49 -3.65 15.46
N LEU A 183 16.43 -4.92 15.05
CA LEU A 183 17.59 -5.77 14.83
C LEU A 183 18.04 -5.64 13.38
N THR A 184 19.29 -5.97 13.11
CA THR A 184 19.82 -5.98 11.75
C THR A 184 20.45 -7.32 11.42
N ILE A 185 20.15 -7.84 10.24
CA ILE A 185 20.80 -9.02 9.66
C ILE A 185 21.26 -8.66 8.26
N GLU A 186 22.54 -8.90 7.98
CA GLU A 186 23.12 -8.74 6.65
C GLU A 186 23.28 -10.11 5.97
N LEU A 187 22.60 -10.29 4.82
CA LEU A 187 22.81 -11.44 3.95
C LEU A 187 24.15 -11.29 3.21
N LYS A 188 25.08 -12.22 3.43
CA LYS A 188 26.45 -12.12 2.93
C LYS A 188 26.67 -12.79 1.59
N LYS A 189 26.02 -13.94 1.34
CA LYS A 189 26.25 -14.74 0.14
C LYS A 189 25.63 -14.08 -1.09
N VAL A 190 26.47 -13.77 -2.07
CA VAL A 190 26.06 -13.22 -3.37
C VAL A 190 25.77 -14.38 -4.33
N TYR A 191 24.64 -14.34 -5.02
CA TYR A 191 24.22 -15.36 -5.99
C TYR A 191 24.19 -14.85 -7.43
N ARG A 192 24.25 -13.53 -7.63
CA ARG A 192 24.09 -12.87 -8.93
C ARG A 192 25.37 -12.89 -9.77
N GLN A 193 26.49 -12.52 -9.17
CA GLN A 193 27.80 -12.48 -9.79
C GLN A 193 28.63 -13.70 -9.35
N GLN A 194 29.44 -14.23 -10.25
CA GLN A 194 30.35 -15.36 -9.98
C GLN A 194 31.82 -14.96 -10.13
N ASP A 195 32.10 -13.81 -10.73
CA ASP A 195 33.43 -13.26 -10.91
C ASP A 195 33.91 -12.60 -9.59
N GLU A 196 34.85 -13.24 -8.91
CA GLU A 196 35.38 -12.77 -7.63
C GLU A 196 36.10 -11.42 -7.74
N GLN A 197 36.79 -11.16 -8.85
CA GLN A 197 37.45 -9.88 -9.09
C GLN A 197 36.42 -8.76 -9.22
N PHE A 198 35.38 -8.98 -10.01
CA PHE A 198 34.32 -8.00 -10.19
C PHE A 198 33.54 -7.76 -8.88
N ILE A 199 33.23 -8.81 -8.13
CA ILE A 199 32.61 -8.70 -6.79
C ILE A 199 33.49 -7.85 -5.86
N SER A 200 34.82 -8.05 -5.88
CA SER A 200 35.75 -7.27 -5.08
C SER A 200 35.73 -5.78 -5.46
N LEU A 201 35.77 -5.47 -6.76
CA LEU A 201 35.67 -4.09 -7.26
C LEU A 201 34.35 -3.42 -6.85
N LEU A 202 33.21 -4.11 -7.04
CA LEU A 202 31.90 -3.65 -6.62
C LEU A 202 31.82 -3.38 -5.10
N ASN A 203 32.43 -4.23 -4.30
CA ASN A 203 32.49 -4.05 -2.85
C ASN A 203 33.27 -2.80 -2.46
N GLN A 204 34.40 -2.53 -3.13
CA GLN A 204 35.19 -1.33 -2.87
C GLN A 204 34.43 -0.06 -3.23
N ILE A 205 33.64 -0.07 -4.32
CA ILE A 205 32.75 1.05 -4.68
C ILE A 205 31.66 1.21 -3.62
N ARG A 206 30.99 0.10 -3.24
CA ARG A 206 29.90 0.08 -2.27
C ARG A 206 30.34 0.61 -0.90
N GLU A 207 31.53 0.22 -0.45
CA GLU A 207 32.07 0.57 0.85
C GLU A 207 32.83 1.91 0.85
N ASN A 208 32.76 2.67 -0.25
CA ASN A 208 33.52 3.92 -0.43
C ASN A 208 35.04 3.77 -0.20
N LYS A 209 35.57 2.58 -0.48
CA LYS A 209 36.99 2.24 -0.34
C LYS A 209 37.71 2.14 -1.70
N ALA A 210 37.09 2.67 -2.75
CA ALA A 210 37.67 2.64 -4.09
C ALA A 210 39.00 3.40 -4.12
N SER A 211 40.06 2.68 -4.46
CA SER A 211 41.40 3.24 -4.68
C SER A 211 41.58 3.69 -6.12
N GLU A 212 42.68 4.38 -6.44
CA GLU A 212 43.06 4.66 -7.81
C GLU A 212 43.21 3.38 -8.64
N ALA A 213 43.72 2.31 -8.03
CA ALA A 213 43.82 1.01 -8.68
C ALA A 213 42.42 0.42 -9.02
N THR A 214 41.45 0.62 -8.13
CA THR A 214 40.04 0.23 -8.37
C THR A 214 39.45 0.97 -9.56
N LEU A 215 39.65 2.29 -9.62
CA LEU A 215 39.20 3.13 -10.72
C LEU A 215 39.92 2.76 -12.05
N GLN A 216 41.23 2.53 -12.00
CA GLN A 216 41.99 2.08 -13.17
C GLN A 216 41.47 0.74 -13.68
N ALA A 217 41.21 -0.24 -12.81
CA ALA A 217 40.68 -1.55 -13.21
C ALA A 217 39.29 -1.41 -13.88
N LEU A 218 38.39 -0.61 -13.31
CA LEU A 218 37.08 -0.34 -13.91
C LEU A 218 37.20 0.45 -15.22
N ASN A 219 38.10 1.45 -15.27
CA ASN A 219 38.32 2.31 -16.43
C ASN A 219 39.00 1.57 -17.61
N GLN A 220 39.54 0.37 -17.41
CA GLN A 220 39.91 -0.52 -18.53
C GLN A 220 38.70 -0.89 -19.41
N ARG A 221 37.49 -0.76 -18.87
CA ARG A 221 36.23 -0.97 -19.59
C ARG A 221 35.71 0.27 -20.31
N TYR A 222 36.42 1.41 -20.25
CA TYR A 222 36.10 2.60 -21.03
C TYR A 222 36.49 2.40 -22.48
N ILE A 223 35.52 2.48 -23.35
CA ILE A 223 35.70 2.42 -24.82
C ILE A 223 35.08 3.68 -25.42
N PRO A 224 35.90 4.62 -25.91
CA PRO A 224 35.40 5.87 -26.50
C PRO A 224 34.56 5.56 -27.74
N ASN A 225 33.42 6.26 -27.87
CA ASN A 225 32.50 6.14 -29.00
C ASN A 225 32.08 4.66 -29.30
N PHE A 226 31.93 3.86 -28.27
CA PHE A 226 31.57 2.45 -28.43
C PHE A 226 30.24 2.33 -29.18
N VAL A 227 30.28 1.65 -30.30
CA VAL A 227 29.12 1.24 -31.09
C VAL A 227 28.88 -0.24 -30.80
N PRO A 228 27.77 -0.60 -30.14
CA PRO A 228 27.50 -2.00 -29.84
C PRO A 228 27.35 -2.80 -31.15
N PRO A 229 27.93 -4.00 -31.24
CA PRO A 229 27.69 -4.88 -32.37
C PRO A 229 26.21 -5.21 -32.49
N LYS A 230 25.72 -5.39 -33.73
CA LYS A 230 24.27 -5.65 -33.98
C LYS A 230 23.74 -6.89 -33.24
N GLU A 231 24.60 -7.88 -33.07
CA GLU A 231 24.31 -9.14 -32.35
C GLU A 231 24.56 -9.02 -30.85
N GLY A 232 25.15 -7.90 -30.38
CA GLY A 232 25.43 -7.67 -28.97
C GLY A 232 24.19 -7.21 -28.23
N ASN A 233 23.93 -7.80 -27.05
CA ASN A 233 22.78 -7.50 -26.18
C ASN A 233 23.05 -6.30 -25.27
N TYR A 234 23.63 -5.23 -25.81
CA TYR A 234 23.97 -4.06 -25.00
C TYR A 234 22.76 -3.21 -24.70
N ILE A 235 22.59 -2.85 -23.43
CA ILE A 235 21.64 -1.86 -22.96
C ILE A 235 22.41 -0.67 -22.36
N ARG A 236 21.98 0.54 -22.67
CA ARG A 236 22.59 1.74 -22.07
C ARG A 236 21.88 2.12 -20.77
N LEU A 237 22.63 2.27 -19.69
CA LEU A 237 22.14 2.73 -18.40
C LEU A 237 22.48 4.22 -18.24
N THR A 238 21.45 5.05 -18.07
CA THR A 238 21.59 6.52 -17.95
C THR A 238 21.12 7.00 -16.58
N THR A 239 21.61 8.13 -16.14
CA THR A 239 21.21 8.75 -14.86
C THR A 239 19.81 9.38 -14.91
N HIS A 240 19.36 9.86 -16.07
CA HIS A 240 18.10 10.60 -16.24
C HIS A 240 17.19 9.98 -17.31
N ASN A 241 15.87 10.27 -17.23
CA ASN A 241 14.89 9.74 -18.18
C ASN A 241 15.05 10.35 -19.59
N ALA A 242 15.32 11.64 -19.71
CA ALA A 242 15.37 12.33 -20.99
C ALA A 242 16.45 11.76 -21.94
N PRO A 243 17.71 11.51 -21.51
CA PRO A 243 18.69 10.83 -22.35
C PRO A 243 18.25 9.42 -22.78
N ALA A 244 17.66 8.63 -21.88
CA ALA A 244 17.21 7.28 -22.22
C ALA A 244 16.10 7.32 -23.27
N GLN A 245 15.12 8.21 -23.11
CA GLN A 245 14.02 8.37 -24.05
C GLN A 245 14.54 8.84 -25.41
N TYR A 246 15.40 9.85 -25.43
CA TYR A 246 16.00 10.37 -26.66
C TYR A 246 16.73 9.27 -27.45
N ILE A 247 17.56 8.46 -26.79
CA ILE A 247 18.27 7.35 -27.43
C ILE A 247 17.27 6.34 -28.01
N ASN A 248 16.25 5.94 -27.26
CA ASN A 248 15.25 4.99 -27.71
C ASN A 248 14.47 5.52 -28.93
N GLU A 249 14.05 6.78 -28.91
CA GLU A 249 13.35 7.41 -30.02
C GLU A 249 14.21 7.52 -31.28
N GLN A 250 15.48 7.94 -31.15
CA GLN A 250 16.43 8.03 -32.26
C GLN A 250 16.68 6.67 -32.89
N GLN A 251 16.92 5.65 -32.08
CA GLN A 251 17.16 4.29 -32.56
C GLN A 251 15.89 3.71 -33.25
N LEU A 252 14.73 3.93 -32.68
CA LEU A 252 13.45 3.50 -33.28
C LEU A 252 13.19 4.22 -34.61
N ALA A 253 13.47 5.55 -34.66
CA ALA A 253 13.30 6.34 -35.88
C ALA A 253 14.23 5.88 -37.01
N ALA A 254 15.48 5.50 -36.69
CA ALA A 254 16.47 5.04 -37.64
C ALA A 254 16.15 3.70 -38.32
N LEU A 255 15.23 2.91 -37.73
CA LEU A 255 14.78 1.66 -38.34
C LEU A 255 13.88 1.96 -39.56
N PRO A 256 14.18 1.35 -40.74
CA PRO A 256 13.41 1.62 -41.97
C PRO A 256 12.04 0.92 -42.02
N ALA A 257 11.78 0.03 -41.08
CA ALA A 257 10.56 -0.78 -41.02
C ALA A 257 9.32 0.04 -40.62
N GLN A 258 8.14 -0.48 -40.98
CA GLN A 258 6.86 0.09 -40.62
C GLN A 258 6.68 0.11 -39.10
N SER A 259 6.09 1.20 -38.58
CA SER A 259 5.79 1.38 -37.16
C SER A 259 4.43 0.78 -36.80
N PHE A 260 4.39 0.03 -35.70
CA PHE A 260 3.17 -0.52 -35.10
C PHE A 260 3.00 0.09 -33.71
N SER A 261 1.76 0.51 -33.40
CA SER A 261 1.42 1.06 -32.08
C SER A 261 0.35 0.23 -31.41
N PHE A 262 0.59 -0.14 -30.17
CA PHE A 262 -0.28 -0.99 -29.35
C PHE A 262 -0.72 -0.22 -28.13
N THR A 263 -2.03 -0.02 -27.99
CA THR A 263 -2.63 0.61 -26.81
C THR A 263 -2.90 -0.45 -25.75
N ALA A 264 -2.61 -0.14 -24.50
CA ALA A 264 -2.95 -1.02 -23.38
C ALA A 264 -4.46 -1.07 -23.18
N ASP A 265 -4.99 -2.22 -22.77
CA ASP A 265 -6.36 -2.37 -22.33
C ASP A 265 -6.41 -2.29 -20.81
N ILE A 266 -7.33 -1.48 -20.28
CA ILE A 266 -7.47 -1.27 -18.84
C ILE A 266 -8.87 -1.71 -18.44
N GLU A 267 -8.95 -2.59 -17.45
CA GLU A 267 -10.19 -3.01 -16.82
C GLU A 267 -10.17 -2.59 -15.34
N GLY A 268 -11.27 -2.04 -14.86
CA GLY A 268 -11.38 -1.61 -13.45
C GLY A 268 -10.53 -0.39 -13.11
N ASP A 269 -9.97 -0.36 -11.89
CA ASP A 269 -9.18 0.76 -11.38
C ASP A 269 -7.68 0.43 -11.42
N PHE A 270 -6.97 1.03 -12.37
CA PHE A 270 -5.51 0.93 -12.48
C PHE A 270 -4.91 2.33 -12.67
N PRO A 271 -4.30 2.93 -11.63
CA PRO A 271 -3.77 4.28 -11.70
C PRO A 271 -2.65 4.44 -12.73
N GLU A 272 -2.68 5.53 -13.52
CA GLU A 272 -1.65 5.82 -14.53
C GLU A 272 -0.22 5.86 -13.96
N THR A 273 -0.07 6.36 -12.75
CA THR A 273 1.22 6.43 -12.04
C THR A 273 1.82 5.07 -11.74
N SER A 274 1.02 4.00 -11.84
CA SER A 274 1.40 2.61 -11.56
C SER A 274 1.51 1.75 -12.82
N TYR A 275 1.41 2.33 -14.02
CA TYR A 275 1.53 1.57 -15.27
C TYR A 275 2.87 0.84 -15.36
N PRO A 276 2.86 -0.48 -15.49
CA PRO A 276 4.07 -1.29 -15.57
C PRO A 276 4.76 -1.19 -16.94
N ALA A 277 4.00 -0.87 -17.96
CA ALA A 277 4.43 -0.71 -19.36
C ALA A 277 3.91 0.62 -19.92
N ASP A 278 4.42 1.00 -21.09
CA ASP A 278 3.93 2.19 -21.79
C ASP A 278 2.47 1.98 -22.23
N PHE A 279 1.58 2.92 -21.92
CA PHE A 279 0.17 2.85 -22.32
C PHE A 279 0.03 2.72 -23.85
N LYS A 280 0.83 3.48 -24.58
CA LYS A 280 0.98 3.37 -26.03
C LYS A 280 2.38 2.89 -26.35
N LEU A 281 2.52 1.59 -26.57
CA LEU A 281 3.77 0.96 -26.97
C LEU A 281 3.94 1.04 -28.49
N THR A 282 5.01 1.68 -28.95
CA THR A 282 5.32 1.80 -30.38
C THR A 282 6.59 1.01 -30.70
N LEU A 283 6.49 0.08 -31.65
CA LEU A 283 7.56 -0.83 -32.03
C LEU A 283 7.70 -0.89 -33.56
N LYS A 284 8.88 -1.31 -34.01
CA LYS A 284 9.19 -1.67 -35.40
C LYS A 284 9.93 -3.00 -35.44
N PRO A 285 9.81 -3.81 -36.49
CA PRO A 285 10.76 -4.91 -36.74
C PRO A 285 12.21 -4.41 -36.69
N GLY A 286 13.08 -5.12 -36.01
CA GLY A 286 14.46 -4.72 -35.70
C GLY A 286 14.61 -3.91 -34.40
N ALA A 287 13.51 -3.58 -33.72
CA ALA A 287 13.58 -2.84 -32.44
C ALA A 287 14.14 -3.72 -31.32
N GLN A 288 15.11 -3.18 -30.59
CA GLN A 288 15.60 -3.81 -29.37
C GLN A 288 14.62 -3.54 -28.23
N VAL A 289 14.16 -4.61 -27.63
CA VAL A 289 13.19 -4.59 -26.52
C VAL A 289 13.71 -5.37 -25.33
N MET A 290 13.14 -5.07 -24.16
CA MET A 290 13.36 -5.81 -22.94
C MET A 290 12.03 -6.36 -22.47
N PHE A 291 12.02 -7.62 -22.06
CA PHE A 291 10.89 -8.22 -21.37
C PHE A 291 10.77 -7.61 -19.96
N ILE A 292 9.58 -7.15 -19.61
CA ILE A 292 9.31 -6.51 -18.31
C ILE A 292 8.44 -7.36 -17.37
N LYS A 293 8.28 -8.64 -17.73
CA LYS A 293 7.57 -9.63 -16.93
C LYS A 293 8.17 -11.01 -17.15
N ASN A 294 8.05 -11.88 -16.13
CA ASN A 294 8.43 -13.29 -16.29
C ASN A 294 7.30 -14.05 -17.00
N ASP A 295 7.67 -14.94 -17.90
CA ASP A 295 6.72 -15.85 -18.52
C ASP A 295 6.33 -16.97 -17.54
N PRO A 296 5.04 -17.28 -17.38
CA PRO A 296 4.59 -18.41 -16.56
C PRO A 296 5.18 -19.77 -16.99
N GLN A 297 5.53 -19.91 -18.27
CA GLN A 297 6.14 -21.12 -18.84
C GLN A 297 7.68 -21.07 -18.81
N HIS A 298 8.28 -20.05 -18.18
CA HIS A 298 9.74 -19.87 -18.08
C HIS A 298 10.50 -19.72 -19.39
N ARG A 299 9.84 -19.33 -20.49
CA ARG A 299 10.48 -19.10 -21.80
C ARG A 299 11.31 -17.82 -21.80
N PHE A 300 10.86 -16.78 -21.09
CA PHE A 300 11.56 -15.50 -20.93
C PHE A 300 11.40 -14.96 -19.50
N TYR A 301 12.27 -14.06 -19.11
CA TYR A 301 12.31 -13.45 -17.78
C TYR A 301 12.43 -11.94 -17.84
N ASN A 302 12.02 -11.27 -16.76
CA ASN A 302 12.12 -9.82 -16.63
C ASN A 302 13.58 -9.35 -16.69
N GLY A 303 13.89 -8.46 -17.65
CA GLY A 303 15.24 -7.97 -17.93
C GLY A 303 15.91 -8.67 -19.12
N MET A 304 15.36 -9.75 -19.68
CA MET A 304 15.87 -10.37 -20.89
C MET A 304 15.73 -9.43 -22.09
N ILE A 305 16.78 -9.35 -22.91
CA ILE A 305 16.82 -8.51 -24.09
C ILE A 305 16.42 -9.34 -25.32
N GLY A 306 15.60 -8.74 -26.18
CA GLY A 306 15.17 -9.34 -27.44
C GLY A 306 15.13 -8.33 -28.59
N GLU A 307 14.90 -8.85 -29.79
CA GLU A 307 14.70 -8.07 -31.01
C GLU A 307 13.33 -8.42 -31.59
N VAL A 308 12.55 -7.42 -31.93
CA VAL A 308 11.28 -7.59 -32.62
C VAL A 308 11.54 -8.07 -34.04
N ILE A 309 11.10 -9.27 -34.36
CA ILE A 309 11.26 -9.87 -35.70
C ILE A 309 10.11 -9.48 -36.60
N GLY A 310 8.91 -9.43 -36.08
CA GLY A 310 7.73 -9.08 -36.84
C GLY A 310 6.48 -8.91 -35.99
N VAL A 311 5.46 -8.39 -36.65
CA VAL A 311 4.10 -8.26 -36.10
C VAL A 311 3.17 -8.97 -37.06
N ARG A 312 2.39 -9.91 -36.56
CA ARG A 312 1.31 -10.57 -37.31
C ARG A 312 -0.02 -10.17 -36.68
N THR A 313 -0.97 -9.82 -37.53
CA THR A 313 -2.34 -9.53 -37.08
C THR A 313 -3.24 -10.59 -37.71
N ASP A 314 -3.91 -11.37 -36.87
CA ASP A 314 -4.90 -12.38 -37.24
C ASP A 314 -6.26 -12.02 -36.64
N GLU A 315 -7.27 -12.90 -36.78
CA GLU A 315 -8.62 -12.70 -36.27
C GLU A 315 -8.66 -12.64 -34.73
N ASP A 316 -7.68 -13.25 -34.05
CA ASP A 316 -7.58 -13.29 -32.59
C ASP A 316 -6.78 -12.10 -31.99
N GLY A 317 -6.24 -11.22 -32.85
CA GLY A 317 -5.49 -10.04 -32.43
C GLY A 317 -4.09 -9.93 -33.05
N SER A 318 -3.27 -9.03 -32.51
CA SER A 318 -1.90 -8.86 -32.96
C SER A 318 -0.95 -9.68 -32.09
N LYS A 319 -0.04 -10.44 -32.73
CA LYS A 319 1.08 -11.15 -32.09
C LYS A 319 2.40 -10.52 -32.47
N ILE A 320 3.25 -10.31 -31.51
CA ILE A 320 4.59 -9.76 -31.71
C ILE A 320 5.59 -10.91 -31.58
N THR A 321 6.31 -11.20 -32.64
CA THR A 321 7.40 -12.19 -32.60
C THR A 321 8.67 -11.49 -32.15
N VAL A 322 9.24 -11.92 -31.04
CA VAL A 322 10.50 -11.42 -30.48
C VAL A 322 11.51 -12.55 -30.41
N ARG A 323 12.70 -12.32 -30.93
CA ARG A 323 13.84 -13.22 -30.81
C ARG A 323 14.68 -12.83 -29.60
N SER A 324 14.92 -13.77 -28.69
CA SER A 324 15.89 -13.59 -27.62
C SER A 324 17.28 -13.37 -28.21
N LYS A 325 17.95 -12.32 -27.75
CA LYS A 325 19.35 -12.10 -28.18
C LYS A 325 20.34 -13.03 -27.46
N ASP A 326 19.95 -13.62 -26.33
CA ASP A 326 20.82 -14.53 -25.57
C ASP A 326 20.76 -15.98 -26.09
N SER A 327 19.54 -16.52 -26.29
CA SER A 327 19.33 -17.90 -26.72
C SER A 327 19.09 -18.07 -28.24
N GLY A 328 18.72 -16.98 -28.94
CA GLY A 328 18.26 -17.03 -30.32
C GLY A 328 16.87 -17.60 -30.54
N GLU A 329 16.17 -17.97 -29.47
CA GLU A 329 14.81 -18.49 -29.51
C GLU A 329 13.81 -17.40 -29.87
N GLU A 330 12.76 -17.77 -30.60
CA GLU A 330 11.68 -16.87 -30.98
C GLU A 330 10.43 -17.13 -30.14
N PHE A 331 9.80 -16.05 -29.70
CA PHE A 331 8.58 -16.09 -28.90
C PHE A 331 7.49 -15.27 -29.58
N ASP A 332 6.36 -15.89 -29.84
CA ASP A 332 5.14 -15.16 -30.18
C ASP A 332 4.48 -14.67 -28.90
N LEU A 333 4.37 -13.36 -28.78
CA LEU A 333 3.87 -12.70 -27.59
C LEU A 333 2.46 -12.20 -27.81
N GLU A 334 1.65 -12.40 -26.79
CA GLU A 334 0.35 -11.80 -26.60
C GLU A 334 0.42 -10.76 -25.47
N LYS A 335 -0.63 -9.94 -25.35
CA LYS A 335 -0.72 -9.05 -24.20
C LYS A 335 -0.77 -9.85 -22.91
N MET A 336 0.00 -9.42 -21.94
CA MET A 336 0.01 -10.00 -20.59
C MET A 336 -0.70 -9.08 -19.61
N GLU A 337 -1.36 -9.68 -18.64
CA GLU A 337 -2.12 -8.99 -17.61
C GLU A 337 -1.21 -8.62 -16.43
N TRP A 338 -1.24 -7.36 -15.99
CA TRP A 338 -0.82 -6.94 -14.66
C TRP A 338 -2.04 -6.58 -13.84
N THR A 339 -2.03 -6.97 -12.59
CA THR A 339 -3.14 -6.73 -11.68
C THR A 339 -2.79 -5.61 -10.71
N ASN A 340 -3.69 -4.66 -10.54
CA ASN A 340 -3.71 -3.77 -9.40
C ASN A 340 -4.49 -4.49 -8.30
N ALA A 341 -3.76 -5.09 -7.36
CA ALA A 341 -4.35 -5.84 -6.28
C ALA A 341 -4.57 -4.93 -5.06
N LYS A 342 -5.68 -5.15 -4.39
CA LYS A 342 -5.99 -4.55 -3.09
C LYS A 342 -6.11 -5.64 -2.05
N TYR A 343 -5.61 -5.36 -0.88
CA TYR A 343 -5.82 -6.25 0.24
C TYR A 343 -7.26 -6.17 0.72
N THR A 344 -7.95 -7.30 0.70
CA THR A 344 -9.32 -7.47 1.19
C THR A 344 -9.37 -8.58 2.21
N LEU A 345 -10.53 -8.76 2.84
CA LEU A 345 -10.76 -9.86 3.75
C LEU A 345 -11.67 -10.88 3.10
N ASN A 346 -11.28 -12.12 3.11
CA ASN A 346 -12.15 -13.22 2.76
C ASN A 346 -13.30 -13.27 3.76
N GLU A 347 -14.54 -13.20 3.28
CA GLU A 347 -15.72 -13.20 4.15
C GLU A 347 -15.89 -14.51 4.94
N LYS A 348 -15.41 -15.63 4.41
CA LYS A 348 -15.55 -16.95 5.02
C LYS A 348 -14.37 -17.32 5.93
N THR A 349 -13.13 -17.17 5.43
CA THR A 349 -11.92 -17.53 6.17
C THR A 349 -11.42 -16.45 7.10
N LYS A 350 -11.84 -15.18 6.84
CA LYS A 350 -11.35 -13.97 7.54
C LYS A 350 -9.84 -13.77 7.41
N GLU A 351 -9.26 -14.29 6.35
CA GLU A 351 -7.88 -14.08 5.98
C GLU A 351 -7.75 -12.84 5.09
N ILE A 352 -6.59 -12.19 5.12
CA ILE A 352 -6.28 -11.10 4.20
C ILE A 352 -5.95 -11.74 2.85
N GLU A 353 -6.73 -11.40 1.84
CA GLU A 353 -6.54 -11.85 0.47
C GLU A 353 -6.26 -10.67 -0.45
N GLU A 354 -5.52 -10.93 -1.51
CA GLU A 354 -5.33 -9.97 -2.59
C GLU A 354 -6.52 -10.06 -3.56
N THR A 355 -7.28 -8.97 -3.70
CA THR A 355 -8.38 -8.88 -4.66
C THR A 355 -7.98 -7.93 -5.77
N VAL A 356 -8.16 -8.34 -7.01
CA VAL A 356 -7.85 -7.52 -8.19
C VAL A 356 -8.91 -6.40 -8.31
N GLU A 357 -8.49 -5.13 -8.21
CA GLU A 357 -9.32 -3.94 -8.45
C GLU A 357 -9.27 -3.49 -9.90
N GLY A 358 -8.13 -3.69 -10.55
CA GLY A 358 -7.94 -3.33 -11.93
C GLY A 358 -6.90 -4.21 -12.61
N LYS A 359 -6.98 -4.26 -13.92
CA LYS A 359 -6.10 -5.00 -14.80
C LYS A 359 -5.55 -4.06 -15.85
N PHE A 360 -4.27 -4.20 -16.12
CA PHE A 360 -3.58 -3.53 -17.21
C PHE A 360 -3.04 -4.61 -18.14
N MET A 361 -3.50 -4.64 -19.37
CA MET A 361 -3.10 -5.63 -20.37
C MET A 361 -2.29 -4.95 -21.47
N GLN A 362 -1.04 -5.34 -21.62
CA GLN A 362 -0.12 -4.84 -22.65
C GLN A 362 0.89 -5.93 -22.98
N TYR A 363 1.56 -5.82 -24.13
CA TYR A 363 2.72 -6.64 -24.41
C TYR A 363 3.79 -6.41 -23.35
N PRO A 364 4.42 -7.49 -22.82
CA PRO A 364 5.39 -7.39 -21.73
C PRO A 364 6.75 -6.87 -22.23
N LEU A 365 6.73 -5.79 -22.99
CA LEU A 365 7.88 -5.25 -23.69
C LEU A 365 8.08 -3.76 -23.40
N ARG A 366 9.32 -3.33 -23.42
CA ARG A 366 9.74 -1.92 -23.45
C ARG A 366 10.91 -1.77 -24.39
N LEU A 367 11.03 -0.62 -25.07
CA LEU A 367 12.23 -0.25 -25.81
C LEU A 367 13.45 -0.28 -24.87
N ALA A 368 14.53 -0.89 -25.30
CA ALA A 368 15.66 -1.22 -24.45
C ALA A 368 17.03 -0.94 -25.04
N TRP A 369 17.16 0.03 -25.92
CA TRP A 369 18.51 0.56 -26.23
C TRP A 369 19.06 1.35 -25.06
N ALA A 370 18.19 2.08 -24.33
CA ALA A 370 18.55 2.77 -23.10
C ALA A 370 17.43 2.74 -22.06
N ILE A 371 17.83 2.61 -20.77
CA ILE A 371 16.95 2.75 -19.60
C ILE A 371 17.67 3.55 -18.51
N THR A 372 16.92 4.07 -17.54
CA THR A 372 17.54 4.72 -16.39
C THR A 372 18.08 3.71 -15.37
N ILE A 373 19.11 4.11 -14.63
CA ILE A 373 19.67 3.33 -13.52
C ILE A 373 18.58 2.97 -12.51
N HIS A 374 17.66 3.89 -12.21
CA HIS A 374 16.52 3.61 -11.31
C HIS A 374 15.61 2.50 -11.84
N LYS A 375 15.27 2.53 -13.14
CA LYS A 375 14.43 1.49 -13.76
C LYS A 375 15.16 0.15 -13.93
N SER A 376 16.49 0.15 -13.89
CA SER A 376 17.30 -1.08 -13.93
C SER A 376 17.42 -1.77 -12.57
N GLN A 377 16.91 -1.16 -11.49
CA GLN A 377 16.97 -1.75 -10.15
C GLN A 377 16.26 -3.13 -10.14
N GLY A 378 16.90 -4.10 -9.51
CA GLY A 378 16.41 -5.50 -9.53
C GLY A 378 16.78 -6.30 -10.77
N LEU A 379 17.07 -5.65 -11.91
CA LEU A 379 17.44 -6.33 -13.17
C LEU A 379 18.92 -6.73 -13.21
N THR A 380 19.25 -7.60 -14.17
CA THR A 380 20.63 -8.06 -14.41
C THR A 380 20.84 -8.21 -15.91
N PHE A 381 21.97 -7.74 -16.42
CA PHE A 381 22.31 -7.75 -17.84
C PHE A 381 23.63 -8.47 -18.08
N GLU A 382 23.71 -9.20 -19.19
CA GLU A 382 24.97 -9.79 -19.67
C GLU A 382 25.90 -8.67 -20.13
N HIS A 383 25.36 -7.70 -20.90
CA HIS A 383 26.12 -6.57 -21.45
C HIS A 383 25.42 -5.25 -21.17
N ALA A 384 26.16 -4.28 -20.66
CA ALA A 384 25.64 -2.93 -20.44
C ALA A 384 26.67 -1.83 -20.77
N ILE A 385 26.18 -0.75 -21.37
CA ILE A 385 26.92 0.51 -21.52
C ILE A 385 26.50 1.41 -20.37
N ILE A 386 27.41 1.75 -19.49
CA ILE A 386 27.12 2.50 -18.28
C ILE A 386 27.54 3.95 -18.45
N ASP A 387 26.58 4.86 -18.33
CA ASP A 387 26.78 6.29 -18.28
C ASP A 387 26.53 6.78 -16.84
N ALA A 388 27.58 6.68 -16.01
CA ALA A 388 27.53 7.08 -14.60
C ALA A 388 28.36 8.32 -14.28
N SER A 389 28.96 8.97 -15.29
CA SER A 389 29.80 10.17 -15.11
C SER A 389 29.03 11.36 -14.50
N HIS A 390 27.73 11.41 -14.75
CA HIS A 390 26.81 12.43 -14.23
C HIS A 390 25.90 11.90 -13.11
N SER A 391 26.40 10.95 -12.32
CA SER A 391 25.69 10.53 -11.11
C SER A 391 25.51 11.72 -10.17
N PHE A 392 24.31 11.90 -9.65
CA PHE A 392 23.93 13.05 -8.82
C PHE A 392 23.47 12.66 -7.40
N THR A 393 23.36 11.36 -7.11
CA THR A 393 22.92 10.87 -5.81
C THR A 393 23.72 9.66 -5.36
N HIS A 394 23.75 9.46 -4.03
CA HIS A 394 24.38 8.32 -3.39
C HIS A 394 23.92 6.98 -3.98
N GLY A 395 24.86 6.06 -4.15
CA GLY A 395 24.61 4.68 -4.58
C GLY A 395 24.35 4.48 -6.08
N GLN A 396 24.12 5.55 -6.85
CA GLN A 396 23.72 5.44 -8.24
C GLN A 396 24.76 4.72 -9.12
N THR A 397 26.05 5.03 -8.93
CA THR A 397 27.17 4.36 -9.64
C THR A 397 27.25 2.89 -9.24
N TYR A 398 27.18 2.56 -7.95
CA TYR A 398 27.15 1.18 -7.49
C TYR A 398 25.98 0.39 -8.09
N VAL A 399 24.78 0.95 -8.10
CA VAL A 399 23.60 0.32 -8.70
C VAL A 399 23.85 0.05 -10.17
N ALA A 400 24.36 1.02 -10.94
CA ALA A 400 24.63 0.85 -12.37
C ALA A 400 25.65 -0.27 -12.65
N LEU A 401 26.79 -0.26 -11.96
CA LEU A 401 27.84 -1.26 -12.12
C LEU A 401 27.36 -2.65 -11.73
N SER A 402 26.60 -2.76 -10.63
CA SER A 402 26.08 -4.03 -10.13
C SER A 402 24.96 -4.65 -11.01
N ARG A 403 24.52 -3.98 -12.08
CA ARG A 403 23.59 -4.56 -13.06
C ARG A 403 24.26 -5.57 -13.96
N CYS A 404 25.55 -5.48 -14.22
CA CYS A 404 26.28 -6.44 -15.03
C CYS A 404 26.58 -7.73 -14.26
N LYS A 405 26.58 -8.87 -14.98
CA LYS A 405 26.98 -10.17 -14.41
C LYS A 405 28.48 -10.27 -14.26
N THR A 406 29.22 -9.78 -15.25
CA THR A 406 30.68 -9.87 -15.33
C THR A 406 31.31 -8.52 -15.64
N LEU A 407 32.60 -8.37 -15.37
CA LEU A 407 33.37 -7.17 -15.72
C LEU A 407 33.48 -7.01 -17.23
N GLU A 408 33.62 -8.09 -17.98
CA GLU A 408 33.77 -8.09 -19.45
C GLU A 408 32.51 -7.60 -20.17
N GLY A 409 31.34 -7.91 -19.60
CA GLY A 409 30.06 -7.45 -20.16
C GLY A 409 29.80 -5.96 -19.99
N MET A 410 30.62 -5.28 -19.19
CA MET A 410 30.47 -3.86 -18.91
C MET A 410 31.30 -3.02 -19.89
N VAL A 411 30.70 -1.95 -20.40
CA VAL A 411 31.37 -0.86 -21.12
C VAL A 411 31.05 0.46 -20.44
N LEU A 412 32.05 1.26 -20.17
CA LEU A 412 31.87 2.63 -19.66
C LEU A 412 31.82 3.58 -20.85
N SER A 413 30.82 4.45 -20.92
CA SER A 413 30.70 5.49 -21.95
C SER A 413 31.67 6.65 -21.71
N GLN A 414 32.05 6.87 -20.46
CA GLN A 414 33.04 7.84 -20.00
C GLN A 414 33.84 7.23 -18.84
N PRO A 415 35.08 7.68 -18.62
CA PRO A 415 35.86 7.23 -17.50
C PRO A 415 35.18 7.57 -16.16
N LEU A 416 35.18 6.61 -15.23
CA LEU A 416 34.74 6.87 -13.87
C LEU A 416 35.79 7.71 -13.13
N SER A 417 35.37 8.84 -12.63
CA SER A 417 36.17 9.65 -11.71
C SER A 417 35.77 9.35 -10.26
N ARG A 418 36.63 9.73 -9.32
CA ARG A 418 36.27 9.62 -7.90
C ARG A 418 35.02 10.43 -7.55
N GLY A 419 34.78 11.55 -8.23
CA GLY A 419 33.59 12.37 -8.05
C GLY A 419 32.28 11.72 -8.52
N ALA A 420 32.34 10.70 -9.38
CA ALA A 420 31.18 9.93 -9.81
C ALA A 420 30.75 8.89 -8.74
N ILE A 421 31.62 8.60 -7.76
CA ILE A 421 31.31 7.69 -6.64
C ILE A 421 30.83 8.55 -5.48
N ILE A 422 29.53 8.83 -5.47
CA ILE A 422 28.92 9.61 -4.42
C ILE A 422 28.59 8.68 -3.27
N SER A 423 29.23 8.90 -2.11
CA SER A 423 28.93 8.22 -0.86
C SER A 423 28.21 9.14 0.11
N SER A 424 27.55 8.57 1.08
CA SER A 424 26.93 9.29 2.19
C SER A 424 27.65 8.96 3.49
N GLN A 425 28.32 9.95 4.06
CA GLN A 425 28.97 9.77 5.37
C GLN A 425 27.99 9.29 6.44
N THR A 426 26.75 9.74 6.36
CA THR A 426 25.66 9.33 7.25
C THR A 426 25.36 7.83 7.11
N VAL A 427 25.29 7.33 5.87
CA VAL A 427 25.06 5.91 5.60
C VAL A 427 26.26 5.08 6.03
N ASP A 428 27.48 5.56 5.77
CA ASP A 428 28.71 4.86 6.14
C ASP A 428 28.85 4.77 7.67
N ALA A 429 28.59 5.87 8.40
CA ALA A 429 28.58 5.90 9.85
C ALA A 429 27.51 4.97 10.43
N PHE A 430 26.30 4.99 9.88
CA PHE A 430 25.23 4.11 10.28
C PHE A 430 25.58 2.63 10.03
N THR A 431 26.05 2.30 8.83
CA THR A 431 26.36 0.92 8.44
C THR A 431 27.50 0.32 9.29
N SER A 432 28.48 1.15 9.68
CA SER A 432 29.60 0.71 10.53
C SER A 432 29.17 0.32 11.95
N GLN A 433 28.00 0.77 12.41
CA GLN A 433 27.46 0.45 13.74
C GLN A 433 26.52 -0.77 13.74
N LEU A 434 26.21 -1.31 12.55
CA LEU A 434 25.33 -2.46 12.45
C LEU A 434 26.01 -3.71 12.98
N ALA A 435 25.35 -4.39 13.92
CA ALA A 435 25.80 -5.66 14.46
C ALA A 435 24.66 -6.69 14.38
N ALA A 436 25.03 -7.92 14.09
CA ALA A 436 24.08 -9.03 14.16
C ALA A 436 23.70 -9.30 15.63
N PRO A 437 22.42 -9.63 15.92
CA PRO A 437 22.00 -9.93 17.27
C PRO A 437 22.67 -11.22 17.78
N SER A 438 22.99 -11.25 19.09
CA SER A 438 23.46 -12.48 19.72
C SER A 438 22.31 -13.47 19.94
N GLN A 439 22.64 -14.76 20.08
CA GLN A 439 21.66 -15.79 20.37
C GLN A 439 20.90 -15.54 21.69
N GLU A 440 21.60 -15.00 22.69
CA GLU A 440 21.01 -14.63 23.99
C GLU A 440 19.99 -13.50 23.84
N GLN A 441 20.30 -12.49 23.02
CA GLN A 441 19.39 -11.40 22.73
C GLN A 441 18.12 -11.92 22.06
N ILE A 442 18.25 -12.83 21.09
CA ILE A 442 17.09 -13.43 20.38
C ILE A 442 16.23 -14.24 21.36
N SER A 443 16.85 -15.10 22.19
CA SER A 443 16.13 -15.89 23.18
C SER A 443 15.38 -15.02 24.19
N SER A 444 15.99 -13.89 24.60
CA SER A 444 15.31 -12.90 25.46
C SER A 444 14.11 -12.27 24.76
N LEU A 445 14.21 -11.93 23.48
CA LEU A 445 13.11 -11.37 22.70
C LEU A 445 11.98 -12.40 22.45
N GLU A 446 12.32 -13.66 22.21
CA GLU A 446 11.35 -14.74 22.11
C GLU A 446 10.53 -14.86 23.40
N LEU A 447 11.22 -14.88 24.55
CA LEU A 447 10.58 -14.92 25.86
C LEU A 447 9.67 -13.69 26.10
N GLN A 448 10.18 -12.50 25.79
CA GLN A 448 9.41 -11.26 25.92
C GLN A 448 8.14 -11.28 25.04
N TYR A 449 8.23 -11.86 23.85
CA TYR A 449 7.10 -11.97 22.95
C TYR A 449 6.03 -12.94 23.45
N ILE A 450 6.44 -14.07 24.01
CA ILE A 450 5.52 -15.02 24.67
C ILE A 450 4.80 -14.31 25.82
N ILE A 451 5.54 -13.62 26.70
CA ILE A 451 4.97 -12.85 27.81
C ILE A 451 4.03 -11.77 27.31
N TYR A 452 4.39 -11.07 26.22
CA TYR A 452 3.52 -10.07 25.60
C TYR A 452 2.19 -10.65 25.13
N CYS A 453 2.20 -11.78 24.42
CA CYS A 453 0.98 -12.42 23.91
C CYS A 453 0.06 -12.90 25.05
N ILE A 454 0.62 -13.52 26.09
CA ILE A 454 -0.13 -13.92 27.28
C ILE A 454 -0.68 -12.67 28.01
N SER A 455 0.14 -11.63 28.14
CA SER A 455 -0.29 -10.37 28.76
C SER A 455 -1.42 -9.72 27.99
N GLU A 456 -1.36 -9.71 26.67
CA GLU A 456 -2.41 -9.16 25.82
C GLU A 456 -3.72 -9.96 25.94
N LEU A 457 -3.66 -11.30 26.08
CA LEU A 457 -4.83 -12.13 26.34
C LEU A 457 -5.56 -11.70 27.62
N PHE A 458 -4.82 -11.40 28.67
CA PHE A 458 -5.35 -11.04 29.99
C PHE A 458 -5.33 -9.52 30.29
N ASP A 459 -5.10 -8.66 29.28
CA ASP A 459 -5.20 -7.22 29.41
C ASP A 459 -6.65 -6.75 29.24
N PHE A 460 -7.13 -5.96 30.21
CA PHE A 460 -8.48 -5.36 30.24
C PHE A 460 -8.46 -3.84 30.22
N TYR A 461 -7.30 -3.19 30.03
CA TYR A 461 -7.18 -1.73 30.00
C TYR A 461 -7.92 -1.12 28.80
N SER A 462 -7.92 -1.80 27.64
CA SER A 462 -8.69 -1.35 26.47
C SER A 462 -10.20 -1.31 26.73
N ILE A 463 -10.73 -2.35 27.41
CA ILE A 463 -12.13 -2.41 27.83
C ILE A 463 -12.46 -1.30 28.83
N ARG A 464 -11.55 -1.03 29.77
CA ARG A 464 -11.71 0.09 30.71
C ARG A 464 -11.74 1.42 29.99
N ALA A 465 -10.85 1.66 29.07
CA ALA A 465 -10.80 2.91 28.31
C ALA A 465 -12.09 3.13 27.48
N SER A 466 -12.54 2.11 26.74
CA SER A 466 -13.79 2.19 25.99
C SER A 466 -15.02 2.34 26.88
N TYR A 467 -15.03 1.68 28.04
CA TYR A 467 -16.07 1.87 29.08
C TYR A 467 -16.10 3.31 29.59
N GLU A 468 -14.97 3.93 29.94
CA GLU A 468 -14.93 5.30 30.44
C GLU A 468 -15.45 6.32 29.41
N HIS A 469 -15.17 6.08 28.12
CA HIS A 469 -15.73 6.89 27.03
C HIS A 469 -17.25 6.71 26.89
N LEU A 470 -17.75 5.47 26.99
CA LEU A 470 -19.18 5.18 26.97
C LEU A 470 -19.89 5.79 28.20
N MET A 471 -19.29 5.64 29.38
CA MET A 471 -19.89 6.11 30.64
C MET A 471 -20.09 7.62 30.65
N ARG A 472 -19.14 8.41 30.13
CA ARG A 472 -19.31 9.86 29.97
C ARG A 472 -20.54 10.19 29.12
N CYS A 473 -20.74 9.50 28.01
CA CYS A 473 -21.91 9.70 27.16
C CYS A 473 -23.23 9.31 27.86
N LEU A 474 -23.21 8.19 28.57
CA LEU A 474 -24.40 7.73 29.31
C LEU A 474 -24.84 8.73 30.41
N VAL A 475 -23.89 9.24 31.17
CA VAL A 475 -24.16 10.23 32.21
C VAL A 475 -24.67 11.53 31.63
N GLU A 476 -24.04 12.01 30.55
CA GLU A 476 -24.35 13.30 29.93
C GLU A 476 -25.73 13.30 29.24
N PHE A 477 -26.08 12.26 28.49
CA PHE A 477 -27.24 12.30 27.62
C PHE A 477 -28.37 11.33 28.00
N PHE A 478 -28.11 10.28 28.79
CA PHE A 478 -29.06 9.20 29.01
C PHE A 478 -29.51 9.07 30.48
N ASN A 479 -28.84 9.72 31.44
CA ASN A 479 -29.15 9.58 32.85
C ASN A 479 -30.58 10.02 33.19
N GLY A 480 -31.09 11.06 32.53
CA GLY A 480 -32.45 11.55 32.73
C GLY A 480 -33.55 10.57 32.31
N LYS A 481 -33.33 9.85 31.17
CA LYS A 481 -34.32 8.94 30.58
C LYS A 481 -34.15 7.48 31.04
N TYR A 482 -32.91 7.07 31.31
CA TYR A 482 -32.54 5.68 31.63
C TYR A 482 -31.69 5.55 32.91
N PRO A 483 -32.08 6.12 34.07
CA PRO A 483 -31.23 6.15 35.27
C PRO A 483 -30.85 4.77 35.78
N ARG A 484 -31.75 3.79 35.65
CA ARG A 484 -31.46 2.40 36.06
C ARG A 484 -30.34 1.77 35.24
N VAL A 485 -30.35 1.95 33.92
CA VAL A 485 -29.28 1.43 33.03
C VAL A 485 -27.97 2.11 33.34
N VAL A 486 -27.97 3.43 33.48
CA VAL A 486 -26.77 4.21 33.85
C VAL A 486 -26.18 3.71 35.17
N SER A 487 -27.04 3.46 36.18
CA SER A 487 -26.59 2.89 37.45
C SER A 487 -25.96 1.50 37.33
N GLU A 488 -26.51 0.63 36.48
CA GLU A 488 -25.88 -0.70 36.22
C GLU A 488 -24.51 -0.55 35.55
N TYR A 489 -24.36 0.35 34.59
CA TYR A 489 -23.05 0.66 34.03
C TYR A 489 -22.08 1.27 35.05
N GLN A 490 -22.53 2.10 36.00
CA GLN A 490 -21.68 2.60 37.07
C GLN A 490 -21.11 1.48 37.95
N LYS A 491 -21.89 0.44 38.24
CA LYS A 491 -21.41 -0.74 39.00
C LYS A 491 -20.27 -1.47 38.31
N LEU A 492 -20.22 -1.47 36.95
CA LEU A 492 -19.13 -2.06 36.18
C LEU A 492 -17.76 -1.45 36.48
N GLN A 493 -17.71 -0.17 36.92
CA GLN A 493 -16.45 0.46 37.26
C GLN A 493 -15.69 -0.30 38.35
N VAL A 494 -16.40 -0.78 39.36
CA VAL A 494 -15.81 -1.54 40.46
C VAL A 494 -15.34 -2.91 39.97
N VAL A 495 -16.18 -3.55 39.14
CA VAL A 495 -15.87 -4.86 38.55
C VAL A 495 -14.62 -4.78 37.67
N LEU A 496 -14.52 -3.77 36.79
CA LEU A 496 -13.36 -3.57 35.92
C LEU A 496 -12.08 -3.26 36.70
N LYS A 497 -12.16 -2.43 37.74
CA LYS A 497 -11.02 -2.17 38.63
C LYS A 497 -10.50 -3.42 39.30
N SER A 498 -11.41 -4.26 39.85
CA SER A 498 -11.07 -5.54 40.47
C SER A 498 -10.45 -6.52 39.45
N LEU A 499 -11.03 -6.60 38.26
CA LEU A 499 -10.59 -7.47 37.18
C LEU A 499 -9.16 -7.12 36.73
N ILE A 500 -8.85 -5.84 36.56
CA ILE A 500 -7.51 -5.37 36.22
C ILE A 500 -6.51 -5.68 37.35
N ALA A 501 -6.87 -5.41 38.61
CA ALA A 501 -6.00 -5.69 39.74
C ALA A 501 -5.66 -7.20 39.87
N VAL A 502 -6.59 -8.08 39.56
CA VAL A 502 -6.35 -9.54 39.51
C VAL A 502 -5.47 -9.90 38.31
N SER A 503 -5.73 -9.31 37.15
CA SER A 503 -4.91 -9.51 35.95
C SER A 503 -3.45 -9.11 36.18
N ASP A 504 -3.20 -7.95 36.81
CA ASP A 504 -1.84 -7.50 37.12
C ASP A 504 -1.09 -8.49 38.07
N LYS A 505 -1.77 -9.00 39.09
CA LYS A 505 -1.22 -10.05 39.96
C LYS A 505 -0.95 -11.35 39.20
N PHE A 506 -1.86 -11.72 38.32
CA PHE A 506 -1.73 -12.91 37.49
C PHE A 506 -0.54 -12.81 36.54
N ARG A 507 -0.28 -11.61 35.97
CA ARG A 507 0.88 -11.32 35.13
C ARG A 507 2.19 -11.63 35.85
N VAL A 508 2.33 -11.26 37.13
CA VAL A 508 3.54 -11.56 37.92
C VAL A 508 3.75 -13.06 38.04
N GLN A 509 2.67 -13.85 38.18
CA GLN A 509 2.76 -15.31 38.34
C GLN A 509 3.30 -15.99 37.08
N TYR A 510 2.64 -15.80 35.90
CA TYR A 510 3.09 -16.48 34.68
C TYR A 510 4.43 -15.94 34.17
N THR A 511 4.74 -14.65 34.40
CA THR A 511 6.08 -14.12 34.11
C THR A 511 7.16 -14.79 34.97
N GLY A 512 6.89 -15.01 36.24
CA GLY A 512 7.80 -15.75 37.11
C GLY A 512 7.96 -17.23 36.75
N MET A 513 6.91 -17.87 36.22
CA MET A 513 6.97 -19.24 35.68
C MET A 513 7.85 -19.30 34.42
N LEU A 514 7.65 -18.40 33.49
CA LEU A 514 8.43 -18.30 32.25
C LEU A 514 9.89 -17.89 32.49
N ALA A 515 10.16 -17.10 33.53
CA ALA A 515 11.54 -16.77 33.91
C ALA A 515 12.32 -18.00 34.42
N ARG A 516 11.63 -18.95 35.05
CA ARG A 516 12.23 -20.22 35.54
C ARG A 516 12.36 -21.27 34.43
N ASN A 517 11.37 -21.35 33.58
CA ASN A 517 11.33 -22.26 32.43
C ASN A 517 10.71 -21.50 31.22
N PRO A 518 11.48 -21.12 30.20
CA PRO A 518 10.98 -20.33 29.05
C PRO A 518 10.10 -21.12 28.07
N ASP A 519 9.86 -22.40 28.30
CA ASP A 519 8.99 -23.20 27.45
C ASP A 519 7.51 -22.86 27.70
N VAL A 520 6.84 -22.31 26.70
CA VAL A 520 5.38 -22.01 26.77
C VAL A 520 4.51 -23.26 26.91
N ARG A 521 5.00 -24.42 26.47
CA ARG A 521 4.27 -25.70 26.52
C ARG A 521 4.38 -26.41 27.84
N GLN A 522 5.10 -25.88 28.83
CA GLN A 522 5.17 -26.48 30.16
C GLN A 522 3.76 -26.65 30.76
N ALA A 523 3.44 -27.85 31.24
CA ALA A 523 2.11 -28.22 31.71
C ALA A 523 1.57 -27.30 32.83
N GLU A 524 2.44 -26.87 33.75
CA GLU A 524 2.08 -25.95 34.82
C GLU A 524 1.62 -24.57 34.31
N LEU A 525 2.28 -24.02 33.29
CA LEU A 525 1.89 -22.76 32.68
C LEU A 525 0.59 -22.88 31.89
N GLN A 526 0.43 -23.97 31.12
CA GLN A 526 -0.78 -24.24 30.37
C GLN A 526 -2.01 -24.40 31.29
N ASP A 527 -1.89 -25.17 32.37
CA ASP A 527 -2.94 -25.26 33.37
C ASP A 527 -3.28 -23.90 34.00
N ARG A 528 -2.26 -23.11 34.25
CA ARG A 528 -2.42 -21.75 34.80
C ARG A 528 -3.12 -20.79 33.85
N ILE A 529 -2.79 -20.83 32.57
CA ILE A 529 -3.46 -20.05 31.52
C ILE A 529 -4.92 -20.47 31.40
N HIS A 530 -5.18 -21.76 31.36
CA HIS A 530 -6.52 -22.31 31.28
C HIS A 530 -7.41 -21.88 32.48
N LYS A 531 -6.93 -22.05 33.72
CA LYS A 531 -7.63 -21.58 34.92
C LYS A 531 -7.86 -20.09 34.95
N GLY A 532 -6.86 -19.32 34.46
CA GLY A 532 -6.99 -17.88 34.28
C GLY A 532 -8.08 -17.52 33.26
N ALA A 533 -8.08 -18.17 32.10
CA ALA A 533 -9.09 -17.96 31.07
C ALA A 533 -10.51 -18.23 31.58
N MET A 534 -10.71 -19.31 32.31
CA MET A 534 -12.03 -19.64 32.94
C MET A 534 -12.45 -18.54 33.93
N TYR A 535 -11.56 -18.13 34.82
CA TYR A 535 -11.86 -17.10 35.82
C TYR A 535 -12.24 -15.75 35.14
N PHE A 536 -11.44 -15.30 34.18
CA PHE A 536 -11.70 -14.04 33.52
C PHE A 536 -12.91 -14.07 32.58
N LEU A 537 -13.20 -15.25 31.99
CA LEU A 537 -14.41 -15.45 31.17
C LEU A 537 -15.69 -15.30 32.01
N ASP A 538 -15.73 -15.88 33.24
CA ASP A 538 -16.84 -15.70 34.17
C ASP A 538 -17.06 -14.21 34.50
N LYS A 539 -15.99 -13.49 34.79
CA LYS A 539 -16.07 -12.05 35.16
C LYS A 539 -16.46 -11.16 34.00
N ILE A 540 -16.03 -11.46 32.76
CA ILE A 540 -16.38 -10.66 31.58
C ILE A 540 -17.82 -10.93 31.11
N GLY A 541 -18.39 -12.05 31.48
CA GLY A 541 -19.80 -12.41 31.20
C GLY A 541 -20.79 -11.34 31.72
N ILE A 542 -20.47 -10.67 32.83
CA ILE A 542 -21.29 -9.57 33.38
C ILE A 542 -21.42 -8.41 32.39
N GLN A 543 -20.32 -8.01 31.73
CA GLN A 543 -20.33 -6.95 30.72
C GLN A 543 -21.10 -7.38 29.48
N SER A 544 -20.91 -8.63 29.02
CA SER A 544 -21.62 -9.20 27.87
C SER A 544 -23.13 -9.24 28.09
N ASP A 545 -23.58 -9.59 29.30
CA ASP A 545 -25.00 -9.59 29.67
C ASP A 545 -25.60 -8.20 29.68
N LEU A 546 -24.88 -7.20 30.23
CA LEU A 546 -25.34 -5.82 30.24
C LEU A 546 -25.42 -5.24 28.82
N ILE A 547 -24.45 -5.52 27.97
CA ILE A 547 -24.45 -5.12 26.55
C ILE A 547 -25.69 -5.68 25.84
N ARG A 548 -26.02 -6.95 26.04
CA ARG A 548 -27.20 -7.60 25.43
C ARG A 548 -28.53 -6.97 25.86
N LYS A 549 -28.60 -6.46 27.09
CA LYS A 549 -29.79 -5.85 27.67
C LYS A 549 -29.92 -4.35 27.38
N SER A 550 -28.88 -3.73 26.79
CA SER A 550 -28.84 -2.29 26.55
C SER A 550 -29.45 -1.93 25.19
N ASN A 551 -30.71 -1.49 25.22
CA ASN A 551 -31.39 -0.92 24.07
C ASN A 551 -31.82 0.52 24.44
N LEU A 552 -30.98 1.51 24.14
CA LEU A 552 -31.20 2.91 24.48
C LEU A 552 -31.54 3.71 23.22
N ASP A 553 -32.60 4.51 23.30
CA ASP A 553 -33.01 5.39 22.22
C ASP A 553 -33.21 6.84 22.71
N THR A 554 -32.92 7.79 21.81
CA THR A 554 -33.08 9.22 22.08
C THR A 554 -33.42 9.98 20.80
N ASP A 555 -34.22 11.04 20.93
CA ASP A 555 -34.57 11.91 19.82
C ASP A 555 -33.42 12.88 19.46
N ASN A 556 -32.45 13.05 20.36
CA ASN A 556 -31.24 13.83 20.11
C ASN A 556 -30.31 13.06 19.16
N LYS A 557 -30.25 13.49 17.91
CA LYS A 557 -29.43 12.87 16.88
C LYS A 557 -27.93 12.84 17.21
N VAL A 558 -27.42 13.87 17.89
CA VAL A 558 -26.00 13.95 18.29
C VAL A 558 -25.70 12.93 19.38
N ALA A 559 -26.55 12.89 20.40
CA ALA A 559 -26.44 11.93 21.51
C ALA A 559 -26.58 10.49 21.01
N ARG A 560 -27.53 10.22 20.10
CA ARG A 560 -27.71 8.89 19.48
C ARG A 560 -26.44 8.46 18.76
N LYS A 561 -25.88 9.28 17.88
CA LYS A 561 -24.65 8.96 17.14
C LYS A 561 -23.47 8.73 18.06
N GLN A 562 -23.27 9.59 19.07
CA GLN A 562 -22.21 9.44 20.05
C GLN A 562 -22.35 8.14 20.86
N PHE A 563 -23.57 7.76 21.23
CA PHE A 563 -23.84 6.53 21.94
C PHE A 563 -23.54 5.32 21.04
N GLU A 564 -24.10 5.27 19.85
CA GLU A 564 -23.88 4.18 18.89
C GLU A 564 -22.39 3.95 18.64
N ASP A 565 -21.63 5.02 18.38
CA ASP A 565 -20.19 4.93 18.13
C ASP A 565 -19.42 4.38 19.35
N ARG A 566 -19.68 4.91 20.56
CA ARG A 566 -18.97 4.51 21.79
C ARG A 566 -19.42 3.14 22.30
N PHE A 567 -20.68 2.82 22.15
CA PHE A 567 -21.26 1.53 22.54
C PHE A 567 -20.74 0.40 21.62
N SER A 568 -20.64 0.66 20.32
CA SER A 568 -20.05 -0.28 19.36
C SER A 568 -18.61 -0.61 19.76
N VAL A 569 -17.78 0.42 20.06
CA VAL A 569 -16.39 0.21 20.47
C VAL A 569 -16.29 -0.62 21.75
N PHE A 570 -17.04 -0.29 22.79
CA PHE A 570 -17.05 -1.04 24.04
C PHE A 570 -17.52 -2.50 23.82
N SER A 571 -18.60 -2.66 23.05
CA SER A 571 -19.15 -3.99 22.75
C SER A 571 -18.17 -4.85 21.93
N GLU A 572 -17.45 -4.27 20.95
CA GLU A 572 -16.43 -4.96 20.18
C GLU A 572 -15.26 -5.41 21.06
N ASP A 573 -14.76 -4.54 21.95
CA ASP A 573 -13.65 -4.86 22.86
C ASP A 573 -14.02 -6.01 23.83
N VAL A 574 -15.23 -5.97 24.40
CA VAL A 574 -15.73 -7.03 25.29
C VAL A 574 -15.92 -8.35 24.55
N LYS A 575 -16.58 -8.34 23.39
CA LYS A 575 -16.83 -9.55 22.58
C LYS A 575 -15.54 -10.22 22.13
N LEU A 576 -14.55 -9.42 21.67
CA LEU A 576 -13.26 -9.95 21.29
C LEU A 576 -12.60 -10.68 22.44
N LYS A 577 -12.58 -10.05 23.61
CA LYS A 577 -11.95 -10.64 24.81
C LYS A 577 -12.70 -11.90 25.26
N GLU A 578 -14.04 -11.88 25.27
CA GLU A 578 -14.87 -13.05 25.62
C GLU A 578 -14.57 -14.25 24.70
N ARG A 579 -14.48 -14.03 23.38
CA ARG A 579 -14.18 -15.08 22.41
C ARG A 579 -12.78 -15.66 22.57
N LEU A 580 -11.77 -14.80 22.79
CA LEU A 580 -10.40 -15.24 23.04
C LEU A 580 -10.31 -16.09 24.30
N LEU A 581 -10.84 -15.61 25.41
CA LEU A 581 -10.85 -16.34 26.68
C LEU A 581 -11.60 -17.67 26.54
N LYS A 582 -12.75 -17.67 25.86
CA LYS A 582 -13.52 -18.90 25.61
C LYS A 582 -12.74 -19.92 24.78
N TYR A 583 -11.97 -19.48 23.79
CA TYR A 583 -11.11 -20.37 23.01
C TYR A 583 -10.01 -20.97 23.89
N GLU A 584 -9.32 -20.17 24.69
CA GLU A 584 -8.24 -20.63 25.59
C GLU A 584 -8.73 -21.49 26.77
N CYS A 585 -10.02 -21.54 27.06
CA CYS A 585 -10.60 -22.50 27.98
C CYS A 585 -10.64 -23.94 27.43
N SER A 586 -10.39 -24.15 26.14
CA SER A 586 -10.51 -25.46 25.49
C SER A 586 -9.30 -25.84 24.63
N ALA A 587 -8.32 -24.98 24.50
CA ALA A 587 -7.16 -25.16 23.65
C ALA A 587 -5.86 -24.98 24.45
N GLU A 588 -4.77 -25.58 23.96
CA GLU A 588 -3.42 -25.32 24.45
C GLU A 588 -2.96 -23.96 23.87
N PHE A 589 -2.45 -23.07 24.71
CA PHE A 589 -1.97 -21.76 24.28
C PHE A 589 -0.67 -21.89 23.49
N THR A 590 -0.71 -21.43 22.24
CA THR A 590 0.49 -21.15 21.44
C THR A 590 0.41 -19.74 20.87
N VAL A 591 1.56 -19.09 20.70
CA VAL A 591 1.60 -17.72 20.13
C VAL A 591 0.96 -17.68 18.75
N THR A 592 1.22 -18.68 17.91
CA THR A 592 0.69 -18.78 16.54
C THR A 592 -0.83 -18.90 16.53
N ASP A 593 -1.39 -19.81 17.35
CA ASP A 593 -2.85 -20.00 17.42
C ASP A 593 -3.55 -18.79 18.04
N TYR A 594 -2.95 -18.19 19.08
CA TYR A 594 -3.47 -16.98 19.67
C TYR A 594 -3.58 -15.83 18.63
N LEU A 595 -2.52 -15.57 17.86
CA LEU A 595 -2.52 -14.53 16.82
C LEU A 595 -3.56 -14.81 15.73
N LYS A 596 -3.63 -16.06 15.26
CA LYS A 596 -4.61 -16.52 14.27
C LYS A 596 -6.05 -16.32 14.77
N LYS A 597 -6.35 -16.73 16.00
CA LYS A 597 -7.69 -16.59 16.60
C LYS A 597 -8.06 -15.16 16.90
N LYS A 598 -7.13 -14.38 17.45
CA LYS A 598 -7.33 -12.96 17.69
C LYS A 598 -7.73 -12.24 16.41
N ALA A 599 -7.03 -12.49 15.36
CA ALA A 599 -7.29 -11.89 14.09
C ALA A 599 -8.62 -12.37 13.48
N GLN A 600 -8.94 -13.67 13.56
CA GLN A 600 -10.23 -14.22 13.15
C GLN A 600 -11.39 -13.54 13.90
N PHE A 601 -11.28 -13.40 15.22
CA PHE A 601 -12.34 -12.83 16.04
C PHE A 601 -12.51 -11.33 15.87
N LEU A 602 -11.42 -10.57 15.64
CA LEU A 602 -11.48 -9.15 15.26
C LEU A 602 -12.32 -8.90 13.99
N LEU A 603 -12.30 -9.85 13.07
CA LEU A 603 -12.96 -9.74 11.78
C LEU A 603 -14.42 -10.23 11.79
N LEU A 604 -14.80 -11.12 12.70
CA LEU A 604 -16.19 -11.60 12.84
C LEU A 604 -17.18 -10.48 13.22
N ASP A 605 -16.76 -9.48 14.00
CA ASP A 605 -17.63 -8.37 14.41
C ASP A 605 -17.82 -7.32 13.31
N ALA A 606 -17.01 -7.38 12.25
CA ALA A 606 -17.13 -6.51 11.11
C ALA A 606 -18.44 -6.72 10.32
N ASP A 607 -18.95 -7.94 10.26
CA ASP A 607 -20.15 -8.31 9.49
C ASP A 607 -21.44 -8.03 10.27
N ALA A 608 -21.44 -8.23 11.60
CA ALA A 608 -22.64 -8.04 12.42
C ALA A 608 -23.14 -6.59 12.51
N SER A 609 -22.26 -5.60 12.23
CA SER A 609 -22.61 -4.18 12.28
C SER A 609 -22.91 -3.56 10.89
N SER A 610 -22.79 -4.33 9.80
CA SER A 610 -23.26 -3.90 8.48
C SER A 610 -24.77 -4.02 8.31
N ASP A 611 -25.44 -4.79 9.16
CA ASP A 611 -26.90 -5.01 9.09
C ASP A 611 -27.72 -4.00 9.91
N SER A 612 -27.09 -3.19 10.78
CA SER A 612 -27.80 -2.27 11.68
C SER A 612 -27.83 -0.79 11.28
N GLY A 613 -27.26 -0.43 10.15
CA GLY A 613 -27.04 0.99 9.75
C GLY A 613 -27.59 1.41 8.40
N SER A 614 -28.75 0.95 7.99
CA SER A 614 -29.67 1.66 7.07
C SER A 614 -30.92 0.80 6.88
N GLY A 615 -32.09 1.32 7.23
CA GLY A 615 -33.37 0.69 6.92
C GLY A 615 -33.56 0.56 5.40
N ARG A 616 -32.93 -0.43 4.79
CA ARG A 616 -33.22 -0.92 3.45
C ARG A 616 -33.91 -2.27 3.57
N LYS A 617 -35.20 -2.25 3.24
CA LYS A 617 -36.09 -3.40 3.11
C LYS A 617 -35.37 -4.59 2.51
N SER A 618 -35.50 -5.76 3.18
CA SER A 618 -35.01 -7.06 2.76
C SER A 618 -35.17 -7.30 1.26
N ARG A 619 -34.03 -7.49 0.59
CA ARG A 619 -34.01 -7.91 -0.81
C ARG A 619 -34.27 -9.42 -0.84
N ARG A 620 -35.46 -9.82 -1.29
CA ARG A 620 -35.85 -11.21 -1.55
C ARG A 620 -34.71 -11.97 -2.24
N GLN A 621 -34.44 -13.18 -1.78
CA GLN A 621 -33.55 -14.16 -2.41
C GLN A 621 -33.82 -14.27 -3.90
N LYS A 622 -32.82 -14.02 -4.75
CA LYS A 622 -32.87 -14.27 -6.18
C LYS A 622 -32.59 -15.75 -6.46
N LYS A 623 -33.51 -16.36 -7.21
CA LYS A 623 -33.32 -17.63 -7.93
C LYS A 623 -32.20 -17.51 -8.99
N PRO A 624 -31.55 -18.60 -9.40
CA PRO A 624 -30.38 -18.55 -10.27
C PRO A 624 -30.69 -18.21 -11.74
N ASN A 625 -29.82 -17.39 -12.25
CA ASN A 625 -29.41 -17.07 -13.63
C ASN A 625 -30.40 -17.29 -14.83
N GLU A 626 -30.84 -16.15 -15.36
CA GLU A 626 -31.04 -15.92 -16.78
C GLU A 626 -30.05 -14.86 -17.32
N PRO A 627 -29.69 -14.85 -18.62
CA PRO A 627 -28.60 -14.03 -19.15
C PRO A 627 -28.92 -12.54 -19.11
N LYS A 628 -27.96 -11.72 -18.64
CA LYS A 628 -28.12 -10.27 -18.50
C LYS A 628 -28.09 -9.56 -19.86
N VAL A 629 -29.18 -8.87 -20.17
CA VAL A 629 -29.24 -7.82 -21.20
C VAL A 629 -28.38 -6.62 -20.75
N PRO A 630 -27.66 -5.93 -21.67
CA PRO A 630 -26.82 -4.78 -21.33
C PRO A 630 -27.64 -3.68 -20.64
N LYS A 631 -27.13 -3.13 -19.52
CA LYS A 631 -27.78 -2.01 -18.83
C LYS A 631 -27.60 -0.73 -19.63
N VAL A 632 -28.70 -0.19 -20.14
CA VAL A 632 -28.76 1.15 -20.74
C VAL A 632 -28.32 2.20 -19.70
N ALA A 633 -27.51 3.15 -20.11
CA ALA A 633 -26.99 4.19 -19.21
C ALA A 633 -28.15 5.03 -18.61
N SER A 634 -28.04 5.41 -17.34
CA SER A 634 -29.13 6.11 -16.62
C SER A 634 -29.58 7.42 -17.29
N LYS A 635 -28.66 8.09 -18.00
CA LYS A 635 -28.94 9.31 -18.78
C LYS A 635 -29.83 9.01 -20.01
N GLU A 636 -29.55 7.93 -20.73
CA GLU A 636 -30.31 7.47 -21.87
C GLU A 636 -31.77 7.14 -21.49
N VAL A 637 -31.96 6.46 -20.38
CA VAL A 637 -33.31 6.15 -19.87
C VAL A 637 -34.11 7.41 -19.56
N SER A 638 -33.47 8.48 -19.01
CA SER A 638 -34.18 9.75 -18.82
C SER A 638 -34.50 10.44 -20.14
N TYR A 639 -33.60 10.36 -21.10
CA TYR A 639 -33.77 10.91 -22.43
C TYR A 639 -34.91 10.20 -23.20
N ASP A 640 -34.97 8.87 -23.13
CA ASP A 640 -36.02 8.07 -23.74
C ASP A 640 -37.42 8.42 -23.19
N PHE A 641 -37.54 8.62 -21.86
CA PHE A 641 -38.82 9.08 -21.29
C PHE A 641 -39.15 10.50 -21.71
N TYR A 642 -38.18 11.37 -21.88
CA TYR A 642 -38.39 12.71 -22.39
C TYR A 642 -38.88 12.68 -23.87
N MET A 643 -38.27 11.84 -24.70
CA MET A 643 -38.69 11.63 -26.10
C MET A 643 -40.08 10.97 -26.24
N GLN A 644 -40.53 10.25 -25.22
CA GLN A 644 -41.91 9.73 -25.10
C GLN A 644 -42.94 10.80 -24.69
N GLY A 645 -42.52 12.07 -24.55
CA GLY A 645 -43.36 13.19 -24.21
C GLY A 645 -43.62 13.42 -22.72
N MET A 646 -42.86 12.75 -21.85
CA MET A 646 -42.97 12.99 -20.38
C MET A 646 -42.28 14.28 -19.99
N THR A 647 -42.90 15.05 -19.09
CA THR A 647 -42.27 16.24 -18.50
C THR A 647 -41.14 15.86 -17.52
N VAL A 648 -40.21 16.78 -17.27
CA VAL A 648 -39.11 16.56 -16.31
C VAL A 648 -39.63 16.15 -14.93
N ASP A 649 -40.74 16.74 -14.47
CA ASP A 649 -41.35 16.41 -13.17
C ASP A 649 -41.96 15.00 -13.16
N GLN A 650 -42.56 14.57 -14.27
CA GLN A 650 -43.10 13.20 -14.42
C GLN A 650 -41.97 12.16 -14.45
N ILE A 651 -40.86 12.46 -15.16
CA ILE A 651 -39.67 11.59 -15.20
C ILE A 651 -39.04 11.49 -13.82
N ALA A 652 -38.95 12.61 -13.11
CA ALA A 652 -38.40 12.65 -11.74
C ALA A 652 -39.25 11.78 -10.80
N ALA A 653 -40.58 11.93 -10.82
CA ALA A 653 -41.50 11.11 -10.04
C ALA A 653 -41.42 9.62 -10.38
N LYS A 654 -41.43 9.28 -11.68
CA LYS A 654 -41.39 7.88 -12.17
C LYS A 654 -40.07 7.17 -11.84
N ARG A 655 -38.98 7.91 -11.88
CA ARG A 655 -37.62 7.37 -11.61
C ARG A 655 -37.16 7.52 -10.15
N GLY A 656 -37.89 8.24 -9.32
CA GLY A 656 -37.53 8.50 -7.90
C GLY A 656 -36.31 9.43 -7.76
N TYR A 657 -36.11 10.35 -8.70
CA TYR A 657 -35.05 11.33 -8.69
C TYR A 657 -35.57 12.75 -8.43
N THR A 658 -34.69 13.67 -8.09
CA THR A 658 -35.02 15.10 -8.02
C THR A 658 -35.06 15.69 -9.43
N LYS A 659 -35.84 16.79 -9.62
CA LYS A 659 -35.91 17.55 -10.86
C LYS A 659 -34.52 17.96 -11.38
N GLY A 660 -33.66 18.45 -10.48
CA GLY A 660 -32.27 18.82 -10.82
C GLY A 660 -31.42 17.63 -11.33
N THR A 661 -31.65 16.42 -10.82
CA THR A 661 -30.97 15.21 -11.31
C THR A 661 -31.41 14.85 -12.72
N ILE A 662 -32.70 14.95 -13.02
CA ILE A 662 -33.22 14.67 -14.38
C ILE A 662 -32.71 15.72 -15.38
N ILE A 663 -32.71 17.00 -15.02
CA ILE A 663 -32.13 18.06 -15.85
C ILE A 663 -30.64 17.79 -16.12
N GLY A 664 -29.87 17.39 -15.09
CA GLY A 664 -28.48 16.98 -15.25
C GLY A 664 -28.29 15.76 -16.17
N HIS A 665 -29.28 14.82 -16.25
CA HIS A 665 -29.26 13.71 -17.21
C HIS A 665 -29.55 14.19 -18.64
N LEU A 666 -30.35 15.25 -18.80
CA LEU A 666 -30.75 15.79 -20.12
C LEU A 666 -29.76 16.84 -20.65
N THR A 667 -28.94 17.47 -19.79
CA THR A 667 -27.96 18.49 -20.17
C THR A 667 -27.03 18.09 -21.33
N PRO A 668 -26.47 16.86 -21.39
CA PRO A 668 -25.64 16.44 -22.53
C PRO A 668 -26.42 16.48 -23.86
N TYR A 669 -27.71 16.13 -23.87
CA TYR A 669 -28.55 16.12 -25.06
C TYR A 669 -28.97 17.54 -25.49
N VAL A 670 -28.95 18.51 -24.58
CA VAL A 670 -29.08 19.93 -24.91
C VAL A 670 -27.80 20.43 -25.60
N LYS A 671 -26.61 20.04 -25.09
CA LYS A 671 -25.32 20.37 -25.73
C LYS A 671 -25.20 19.77 -27.16
N GLU A 672 -25.76 18.58 -27.35
CA GLU A 672 -25.81 17.91 -28.65
C GLU A 672 -26.91 18.47 -29.60
N GLY A 673 -27.69 19.44 -29.17
CA GLY A 673 -28.77 20.02 -29.94
C GLY A 673 -30.02 19.15 -30.11
N LYS A 674 -30.09 18.00 -29.40
CA LYS A 674 -31.21 17.05 -29.44
C LYS A 674 -32.43 17.52 -28.63
N ILE A 675 -32.22 18.38 -27.65
CA ILE A 675 -33.26 18.99 -26.82
C ILE A 675 -33.07 20.51 -26.86
N GLY A 676 -34.13 21.27 -27.13
CA GLY A 676 -34.09 22.72 -27.08
C GLY A 676 -33.95 23.21 -25.62
N LEU A 677 -33.03 24.11 -25.34
CA LEU A 677 -32.81 24.69 -23.98
C LEU A 677 -34.09 25.24 -23.35
N ARG A 678 -34.93 25.87 -24.16
CA ARG A 678 -36.23 26.46 -23.72
C ARG A 678 -37.27 25.43 -23.22
N ALA A 679 -37.02 24.15 -23.44
CA ALA A 679 -37.85 23.09 -22.91
C ALA A 679 -37.49 22.77 -21.41
N LEU A 680 -36.32 23.18 -20.96
CA LEU A 680 -35.87 22.94 -19.61
C LEU A 680 -35.77 24.18 -18.71
N ILE A 681 -35.67 25.38 -19.32
CA ILE A 681 -35.56 26.67 -18.63
C ILE A 681 -36.30 27.78 -19.38
N SER A 682 -36.88 28.75 -18.67
CA SER A 682 -37.54 29.90 -19.31
C SER A 682 -36.50 30.88 -19.91
N SER A 683 -36.88 31.50 -21.05
CA SER A 683 -36.03 32.51 -21.72
C SER A 683 -35.66 33.69 -20.80
N ALA A 684 -36.53 34.04 -19.85
CA ALA A 684 -36.31 35.12 -18.89
C ALA A 684 -35.21 34.72 -17.86
N HIS A 685 -35.27 33.48 -17.36
CA HIS A 685 -34.26 32.98 -16.42
C HIS A 685 -32.92 32.78 -17.12
N GLU A 686 -32.90 32.19 -18.33
CA GLU A 686 -31.68 32.05 -19.12
C GLU A 686 -30.98 33.39 -19.33
N LYS A 687 -31.70 34.41 -19.80
CA LYS A 687 -31.13 35.74 -20.05
C LYS A 687 -30.58 36.34 -18.75
N LYS A 688 -31.36 36.29 -17.66
CA LYS A 688 -30.97 36.85 -16.37
C LYS A 688 -29.71 36.18 -15.82
N ILE A 689 -29.56 34.86 -15.96
CA ILE A 689 -28.39 34.11 -15.52
C ILE A 689 -27.18 34.47 -16.38
N ARG A 690 -27.32 34.46 -17.72
CA ARG A 690 -26.23 34.80 -18.66
C ARG A 690 -25.73 36.24 -18.46
N ASP A 691 -26.64 37.21 -18.33
CA ASP A 691 -26.28 38.61 -18.13
C ASP A 691 -25.55 38.79 -16.79
N PHE A 692 -26.00 38.12 -15.72
CA PHE A 692 -25.37 38.15 -14.41
C PHE A 692 -23.97 37.53 -14.41
N MET A 693 -23.82 36.34 -14.99
CA MET A 693 -22.51 35.66 -15.05
C MET A 693 -21.49 36.42 -15.90
N LYS A 694 -21.93 37.06 -16.98
CA LYS A 694 -21.06 37.95 -17.79
C LYS A 694 -20.64 39.19 -17.05
N ALA A 695 -21.49 39.71 -16.15
CA ALA A 695 -21.20 40.92 -15.36
C ALA A 695 -20.31 40.64 -14.14
N HIS A 696 -20.27 39.36 -13.65
CA HIS A 696 -19.55 38.94 -12.46
C HIS A 696 -18.70 37.69 -12.71
N PRO A 697 -17.69 37.77 -13.59
CA PRO A 697 -16.83 36.65 -13.93
C PRO A 697 -15.95 36.17 -12.75
N GLU A 698 -15.86 36.95 -11.68
CA GLU A 698 -15.12 36.62 -10.46
C GLU A 698 -15.83 35.63 -9.54
N LEU A 699 -17.14 35.40 -9.74
CA LEU A 699 -17.93 34.50 -8.89
C LEU A 699 -17.90 33.06 -9.44
N GLU A 700 -17.10 32.21 -8.85
CA GLU A 700 -16.96 30.80 -9.22
C GLU A 700 -17.97 29.87 -8.50
N HIS A 701 -18.53 30.33 -7.38
CA HIS A 701 -19.41 29.49 -6.56
C HIS A 701 -20.88 29.72 -6.86
N PHE A 702 -21.55 28.68 -7.41
CA PHE A 702 -22.99 28.73 -7.75
C PHE A 702 -23.92 29.10 -6.58
N GLY A 703 -23.49 28.92 -5.32
CA GLY A 703 -24.23 29.36 -4.14
C GLY A 703 -24.37 30.87 -4.04
N GLU A 704 -23.27 31.59 -4.27
CA GLU A 704 -23.22 33.07 -4.26
C GLU A 704 -24.00 33.66 -5.44
N ILE A 705 -23.90 33.04 -6.61
CA ILE A 705 -24.69 33.42 -7.81
C ILE A 705 -26.18 33.26 -7.54
N LYS A 706 -26.59 32.18 -6.86
CA LYS A 706 -27.99 31.96 -6.50
C LYS A 706 -28.53 32.99 -5.49
N GLU A 707 -27.74 33.30 -4.46
CA GLU A 707 -28.11 34.33 -3.49
C GLU A 707 -28.29 35.71 -4.16
N ALA A 708 -27.41 36.06 -5.10
CA ALA A 708 -27.49 37.33 -5.81
C ALA A 708 -28.66 37.38 -6.81
N LEU A 709 -28.99 36.27 -7.48
CA LEU A 709 -30.12 36.20 -8.41
C LEU A 709 -31.50 36.08 -7.75
N GLY A 710 -31.56 35.71 -6.44
CA GLY A 710 -32.77 35.64 -5.63
C GLY A 710 -33.56 34.33 -5.72
N ALA A 711 -34.62 34.20 -4.93
CA ALA A 711 -35.36 32.96 -4.71
C ALA A 711 -36.12 32.41 -5.93
N GLY A 712 -36.26 33.17 -7.00
CA GLY A 712 -37.02 32.74 -8.18
C GLY A 712 -36.23 31.89 -9.22
N ILE A 713 -34.92 31.71 -9.05
CA ILE A 713 -34.06 30.95 -9.97
C ILE A 713 -33.49 29.78 -9.18
N ASP A 714 -33.63 28.56 -9.73
CA ASP A 714 -33.14 27.36 -9.06
C ASP A 714 -31.67 27.07 -9.39
N TYR A 715 -31.00 26.39 -8.45
CA TYR A 715 -29.59 26.01 -8.58
C TYR A 715 -29.28 25.21 -9.84
N TYR A 716 -30.17 24.33 -10.26
CA TYR A 716 -29.98 23.53 -11.48
C TYR A 716 -30.11 24.37 -12.76
N GLU A 717 -30.85 25.49 -12.73
CA GLU A 717 -30.94 26.43 -13.86
C GLU A 717 -29.63 27.18 -14.06
N ILE A 718 -29.01 27.64 -12.97
CA ILE A 718 -27.71 28.28 -12.97
C ILE A 718 -26.66 27.33 -13.55
N LYS A 719 -26.64 26.09 -13.04
CA LYS A 719 -25.69 25.05 -13.52
C LYS A 719 -25.89 24.71 -14.98
N LEU A 720 -27.14 24.57 -15.44
CA LEU A 720 -27.42 24.28 -16.85
C LEU A 720 -26.93 25.37 -17.78
N VAL A 721 -27.16 26.65 -17.42
CA VAL A 721 -26.71 27.81 -18.24
C VAL A 721 -25.19 27.93 -18.22
N HIS A 722 -24.55 27.73 -17.08
CA HIS A 722 -23.08 27.71 -16.95
C HIS A 722 -22.46 26.62 -17.83
N ASP A 723 -22.93 25.37 -17.72
CA ASP A 723 -22.44 24.23 -18.49
C ASP A 723 -22.57 24.44 -20.01
N LEU A 724 -23.52 25.28 -20.45
CA LEU A 724 -23.68 25.64 -21.86
C LEU A 724 -22.74 26.78 -22.26
N MET A 725 -22.52 27.78 -21.38
CA MET A 725 -21.57 28.87 -21.64
C MET A 725 -20.12 28.42 -21.75
N GLU A 726 -19.73 27.36 -21.02
CA GLU A 726 -18.41 26.75 -21.15
C GLU A 726 -18.20 25.99 -22.47
N GLY A 727 -19.29 25.66 -23.18
CA GLY A 727 -19.26 24.96 -24.46
C GLY A 727 -19.44 25.87 -25.69
N GLU A 728 -19.78 27.17 -25.50
CA GLU A 728 -19.85 28.21 -26.51
C GLU A 728 -18.49 28.96 -26.59
#